data_b178e70b2e58e7555e8e7bd40ac2c90b
#
_entry.id   b178e70b2e58e7555e8e7bd40ac2c90b
#
_cell.length_a   1.000
_cell.length_b   1.000
_cell.length_c   1.000
_cell.angle_alpha   90.00
_cell.angle_beta   90.00
_cell.angle_gamma   90.00
#
_symmetry.space_group_name_H-M   'P 1'
#
loop_
_entity.id
_entity.type
_entity.pdbx_description
1 polymer ?
#
loop_
_entity_poly.entity_id
_entity_poly.type
_entity_poly.pdbx_seq_one_letter_code
_entity_poly.pdbx_strand_id
1 'polypeptide(L)'
;MKTLGTGALLWAVPGALSSTSSALSQDQIESRVKEVLARMSLDEKIQQMSGEVLGNIVHMAAGYGKYDTVNTPANRRLGIPGIRFIDGPRGVNLKGSTCFPVSMARGATWDPNLETRVGEAMGYEARARGANFYGGVCINVVRHPSWGRSQETFGEDPYLIGRMGAGMLTGLQRHVMACAKHFAGNSIDKSRHFVNVRIAERTLREIYLPHFKMCVDAGVASVMSAYNNLNGYLCGHNPHLLREILKGDWGFQGFVISDFGLGVKDTVAAANAGLDIEMPSTMHYGKKLQRAVLDGKVPEPAIDEAVTRILRQKLRFSHLEDKGGYNLKKIAGPEHTALAREVAQKGMVLLKNEGLVLPLQREQIKTLAVLGELADTINLGDKGSSTVRPPYVITPLLGIQAKAGNGVKIVYDSGQNLGSAQAAAKQADAAIVVVGCTYQDEGEGYDRLRLSLSDHQEQLILAVAKANPRGIVVVEGGGAIIMENWKDQVPAILMAWYPGMEGGAALAEILFGEVNPSGKLPLTFPRSPDQLPFFSNTAKEIEYGYYHGYRLADKKGFEPAFPFGFGLSYTQYQYSNLRLNQKEMRKSGTLEVKVDVTNVGQRAGEEVVQLYVGYPGSQVDRPVKELKAFGRLALEPGETKTLSLEVKAQDLAYYNVEKGAWEIEEIQYPLQVGSSSRARDLLTETFRVTGA
;
A
#
# COMPACT_ATOMS: atom_id res chain seq x y z
N MET A 1 -16.60 -1.80 40.34
CA MET A 1 -16.82 -2.73 39.23
C MET A 1 -15.54 -3.53 39.05
N LYS A 2 -15.58 -4.83 39.30
CA LYS A 2 -14.42 -5.69 39.34
C LYS A 2 -13.93 -5.96 37.91
N THR A 3 -12.72 -5.55 37.62
CA THR A 3 -11.97 -5.92 36.42
C THR A 3 -11.64 -7.40 36.46
N LEU A 4 -12.28 -8.19 35.62
CA LEU A 4 -11.85 -9.56 35.33
C LEU A 4 -10.60 -9.47 34.43
N GLY A 5 -9.45 -9.71 35.04
CA GLY A 5 -8.22 -9.93 34.32
C GLY A 5 -8.30 -11.25 33.54
N THR A 6 -8.34 -11.17 32.21
CA THR A 6 -8.15 -12.32 31.33
C THR A 6 -6.67 -12.66 31.32
N GLY A 7 -6.27 -13.62 32.17
CA GLY A 7 -4.93 -14.16 32.20
C GLY A 7 -4.59 -14.82 30.86
N ALA A 8 -3.48 -14.43 30.29
CA ALA A 8 -2.85 -15.11 29.16
C ALA A 8 -2.49 -16.53 29.60
N LEU A 9 -3.19 -17.53 29.05
CA LEU A 9 -2.85 -18.93 29.23
C LEU A 9 -1.66 -19.28 28.34
N LEU A 10 -0.49 -19.38 28.93
CA LEU A 10 0.70 -19.98 28.33
C LEU A 10 0.37 -21.36 27.76
N TRP A 11 0.98 -21.72 26.64
CA TRP A 11 1.00 -23.05 26.05
C TRP A 11 1.68 -24.06 26.99
N ALA A 12 1.15 -24.27 28.19
CA ALA A 12 1.64 -25.21 29.15
C ALA A 12 0.99 -26.57 28.93
N VAL A 13 1.68 -27.43 28.18
CA VAL A 13 1.44 -28.88 28.26
C VAL A 13 2.22 -29.38 29.50
N PRO A 14 1.67 -30.34 30.30
CA PRO A 14 2.40 -30.89 31.44
C PRO A 14 3.72 -31.53 30.99
N GLY A 15 4.82 -30.92 31.37
CA GLY A 15 6.18 -31.16 30.94
C GLY A 15 6.88 -29.81 30.81
N ALA A 16 6.88 -29.03 31.92
CA ALA A 16 7.40 -27.66 31.96
C ALA A 16 8.84 -27.58 31.52
N LEU A 17 9.07 -26.98 30.34
CA LEU A 17 10.32 -26.33 30.03
C LEU A 17 10.23 -24.90 30.53
N SER A 18 11.16 -24.52 31.40
CA SER A 18 11.32 -23.18 31.93
C SER A 18 11.30 -22.15 30.80
N SER A 19 10.45 -21.15 30.90
CA SER A 19 10.24 -20.09 29.95
C SER A 19 11.47 -19.21 29.78
N THR A 20 12.30 -19.54 28.81
CA THR A 20 13.17 -18.54 28.15
C THR A 20 12.38 -17.92 27.00
N SER A 21 12.28 -16.60 26.98
CA SER A 21 11.48 -15.79 26.05
C SER A 21 12.05 -15.72 24.61
N SER A 22 12.71 -16.78 24.13
CA SER A 22 13.25 -16.86 22.79
C SER A 22 12.25 -17.49 21.81
N ALA A 23 12.22 -16.98 20.58
CA ALA A 23 11.45 -17.59 19.49
C ALA A 23 11.86 -19.05 19.28
N LEU A 24 10.90 -19.93 18.99
CA LEU A 24 11.15 -21.34 18.68
C LEU A 24 11.93 -21.45 17.36
N SER A 25 12.85 -22.42 17.26
CA SER A 25 13.47 -22.77 15.99
C SER A 25 12.44 -23.39 15.03
N GLN A 26 12.75 -23.42 13.73
CA GLN A 26 11.86 -24.02 12.73
C GLN A 26 11.59 -25.51 13.06
N ASP A 27 12.61 -26.27 13.44
CA ASP A 27 12.47 -27.69 13.80
C ASP A 27 11.60 -27.89 15.05
N GLN A 28 11.73 -27.01 16.04
CA GLN A 28 10.88 -27.02 17.24
C GLN A 28 9.43 -26.72 16.88
N ILE A 29 9.18 -25.75 15.98
CA ILE A 29 7.84 -25.42 15.47
C ILE A 29 7.25 -26.65 14.77
N GLU A 30 7.93 -27.26 13.81
CA GLU A 30 7.41 -28.40 13.06
C GLU A 30 7.16 -29.63 13.94
N SER A 31 8.06 -29.91 14.90
CA SER A 31 7.86 -30.99 15.87
C SER A 31 6.61 -30.73 16.73
N ARG A 32 6.43 -29.50 17.19
CA ARG A 32 5.29 -29.14 18.02
C ARG A 32 3.98 -29.14 17.25
N VAL A 33 3.97 -28.71 15.99
CA VAL A 33 2.83 -28.79 15.09
C VAL A 33 2.35 -30.23 14.95
N LYS A 34 3.27 -31.18 14.67
CA LYS A 34 2.95 -32.61 14.54
C LYS A 34 2.35 -33.19 15.84
N GLU A 35 2.95 -32.87 16.98
CA GLU A 35 2.46 -33.32 18.30
C GLU A 35 1.03 -32.81 18.57
N VAL A 36 0.80 -31.52 18.35
CA VAL A 36 -0.50 -30.89 18.61
C VAL A 36 -1.57 -31.44 17.66
N LEU A 37 -1.25 -31.52 16.34
CA LEU A 37 -2.15 -32.00 15.31
C LEU A 37 -2.62 -33.44 15.59
N ALA A 38 -1.71 -34.34 16.00
CA ALA A 38 -2.01 -35.72 16.31
C ALA A 38 -2.99 -35.89 17.50
N ARG A 39 -3.10 -34.88 18.35
CA ARG A 39 -4.00 -34.86 19.52
C ARG A 39 -5.36 -34.20 19.25
N MET A 40 -5.54 -33.59 18.07
CA MET A 40 -6.77 -32.89 17.70
C MET A 40 -7.79 -33.87 17.11
N SER A 41 -9.04 -33.77 17.57
CA SER A 41 -10.17 -34.37 16.86
C SER A 41 -10.47 -33.58 15.58
N LEU A 42 -11.24 -34.20 14.66
CA LEU A 42 -11.69 -33.51 13.42
C LEU A 42 -12.45 -32.22 13.73
N ASP A 43 -13.30 -32.22 14.75
CA ASP A 43 -14.06 -31.04 15.17
C ASP A 43 -13.13 -29.93 15.66
N GLU A 44 -12.12 -30.24 16.47
CA GLU A 44 -11.12 -29.28 16.95
C GLU A 44 -10.25 -28.73 15.81
N LYS A 45 -9.90 -29.54 14.82
CA LYS A 45 -9.21 -29.11 13.59
C LYS A 45 -10.05 -28.08 12.84
N ILE A 46 -11.33 -28.39 12.57
CA ILE A 46 -12.24 -27.54 11.83
C ILE A 46 -12.53 -26.22 12.60
N GLN A 47 -12.59 -26.25 13.92
CA GLN A 47 -12.73 -25.03 14.74
C GLN A 47 -11.58 -24.03 14.53
N GLN A 48 -10.36 -24.49 14.20
CA GLN A 48 -9.26 -23.58 13.88
C GLN A 48 -9.41 -22.88 12.51
N MET A 49 -10.31 -23.42 11.66
CA MET A 49 -10.47 -23.01 10.25
C MET A 49 -11.59 -21.99 10.04
N SER A 50 -12.19 -21.43 11.08
CA SER A 50 -13.28 -20.46 10.93
C SER A 50 -13.36 -19.45 12.08
N GLY A 51 -14.02 -18.32 11.80
CA GLY A 51 -14.30 -17.29 12.81
C GLY A 51 -15.35 -17.70 13.83
N GLU A 52 -15.40 -16.96 14.94
CA GLU A 52 -16.44 -17.13 15.97
C GLU A 52 -17.80 -16.61 15.51
N VAL A 53 -18.86 -17.43 15.64
CA VAL A 53 -20.19 -17.09 15.11
C VAL A 53 -20.83 -15.93 15.88
N LEU A 54 -20.91 -16.01 17.20
CA LEU A 54 -21.73 -15.08 17.98
C LEU A 54 -21.02 -13.75 18.27
N GLY A 55 -19.75 -13.79 18.67
CA GLY A 55 -18.97 -12.59 18.99
C GLY A 55 -18.79 -11.68 17.79
N ASN A 56 -18.43 -12.28 16.65
CA ASN A 56 -18.11 -11.52 15.43
C ASN A 56 -19.35 -10.89 14.76
N ILE A 57 -20.53 -11.53 14.83
CA ILE A 57 -21.79 -10.95 14.34
C ILE A 57 -22.18 -9.71 15.17
N VAL A 58 -22.04 -9.77 16.47
CA VAL A 58 -22.31 -8.62 17.35
C VAL A 58 -21.36 -7.47 17.04
N HIS A 59 -20.07 -7.75 16.84
CA HIS A 59 -19.08 -6.74 16.45
C HIS A 59 -19.35 -6.10 15.10
N MET A 60 -19.76 -6.90 14.10
CA MET A 60 -20.13 -6.39 12.80
C MET A 60 -21.38 -5.50 12.84
N ALA A 61 -22.41 -5.91 13.62
CA ALA A 61 -23.62 -5.14 13.81
C ALA A 61 -23.40 -3.82 14.57
N ALA A 62 -22.41 -3.80 15.48
CA ALA A 62 -22.02 -2.60 16.24
C ALA A 62 -21.15 -1.62 15.44
N GLY A 63 -20.77 -1.96 14.21
CA GLY A 63 -19.84 -1.23 13.35
C GLY A 63 -18.43 -1.82 13.41
N TYR A 64 -18.05 -2.50 12.34
CA TYR A 64 -16.77 -3.16 12.15
C TYR A 64 -15.58 -2.31 12.60
N GLY A 65 -14.68 -2.88 13.39
CA GLY A 65 -13.47 -2.21 13.87
C GLY A 65 -13.68 -1.09 14.90
N LYS A 66 -14.91 -0.91 15.43
CA LYS A 66 -15.17 0.23 16.33
C LYS A 66 -14.65 0.01 17.75
N TYR A 67 -14.69 -1.21 18.28
CA TYR A 67 -14.45 -1.45 19.71
C TYR A 67 -13.57 -2.66 20.05
N ASP A 68 -13.41 -3.67 19.18
CA ASP A 68 -12.69 -4.90 19.50
C ASP A 68 -12.17 -5.64 18.25
N THR A 69 -11.44 -6.75 18.48
CA THR A 69 -10.91 -7.64 17.46
C THR A 69 -11.97 -8.63 16.95
N VAL A 70 -11.82 -9.09 15.69
CA VAL A 70 -12.61 -10.20 15.14
C VAL A 70 -11.86 -11.51 15.36
N ASN A 71 -12.51 -12.52 16.00
CA ASN A 71 -11.78 -13.63 16.58
C ASN A 71 -12.08 -14.97 15.88
N THR A 72 -11.10 -15.87 15.92
CA THR A 72 -11.31 -17.31 15.73
C THR A 72 -11.32 -18.02 17.08
N PRO A 73 -11.99 -19.18 17.21
CA PRO A 73 -12.03 -19.91 18.46
C PRO A 73 -10.64 -20.32 18.98
N ALA A 74 -10.46 -20.24 20.31
CA ALA A 74 -9.33 -20.84 20.99
C ALA A 74 -9.62 -22.31 21.32
N ASN A 75 -8.64 -23.19 21.19
CA ASN A 75 -8.73 -24.54 21.73
C ASN A 75 -8.11 -24.58 23.14
N ARG A 76 -8.96 -24.45 24.16
CA ARG A 76 -8.52 -24.41 25.57
C ARG A 76 -7.90 -25.72 26.03
N ARG A 77 -8.39 -26.88 25.52
CA ARG A 77 -7.90 -28.22 25.87
C ARG A 77 -6.42 -28.41 25.48
N LEU A 78 -6.05 -27.86 24.34
CA LEU A 78 -4.69 -27.97 23.80
C LEU A 78 -3.86 -26.70 24.01
N GLY A 79 -4.41 -25.68 24.66
CA GLY A 79 -3.73 -24.42 24.91
C GLY A 79 -3.49 -23.58 23.64
N ILE A 80 -4.29 -23.78 22.58
CA ILE A 80 -4.11 -23.08 21.32
C ILE A 80 -4.90 -21.75 21.35
N PRO A 81 -4.24 -20.58 21.24
CA PRO A 81 -4.95 -19.29 21.23
C PRO A 81 -5.74 -19.10 19.93
N GLY A 82 -6.84 -18.34 20.01
CA GLY A 82 -7.54 -17.84 18.83
C GLY A 82 -6.72 -16.79 18.10
N ILE A 83 -7.02 -16.59 16.81
CA ILE A 83 -6.57 -15.40 16.08
C ILE A 83 -7.46 -14.25 16.54
N ARG A 84 -6.85 -13.11 16.85
CA ARG A 84 -7.50 -11.84 17.18
C ARG A 84 -7.15 -10.85 16.09
N PHE A 85 -8.03 -10.80 15.09
CA PHE A 85 -7.87 -10.03 13.85
C PHE A 85 -8.19 -8.56 14.08
N ILE A 86 -7.36 -7.69 13.51
CA ILE A 86 -7.60 -6.25 13.36
C ILE A 86 -7.22 -5.81 11.94
N ASP A 87 -7.85 -4.74 11.44
CA ASP A 87 -7.62 -4.22 10.10
C ASP A 87 -7.08 -2.79 10.14
N GLY A 88 -6.75 -2.26 8.96
CA GLY A 88 -6.43 -0.87 8.69
C GLY A 88 -5.13 -0.65 7.90
N PRO A 89 -5.20 -0.38 6.59
CA PRO A 89 -3.99 -0.12 5.79
C PRO A 89 -3.27 1.19 6.14
N ARG A 90 -3.90 2.12 6.86
CA ARG A 90 -3.31 3.42 7.27
C ARG A 90 -3.25 3.63 8.78
N GLY A 91 -3.36 2.57 9.56
CA GLY A 91 -3.37 2.57 11.02
C GLY A 91 -4.40 1.61 11.56
N VAL A 92 -4.32 1.30 12.83
CA VAL A 92 -5.26 0.40 13.50
C VAL A 92 -6.67 0.98 13.44
N ASN A 93 -7.64 0.24 12.91
CA ASN A 93 -9.02 0.72 12.71
C ASN A 93 -9.87 0.85 14.00
N LEU A 94 -9.23 0.86 15.17
CA LEU A 94 -9.86 1.13 16.46
C LEU A 94 -9.72 2.60 16.86
N LYS A 95 -10.70 3.11 17.62
CA LYS A 95 -10.74 4.50 18.09
C LYS A 95 -9.50 4.88 18.89
N GLY A 96 -8.94 6.07 18.61
CA GLY A 96 -7.79 6.64 19.30
C GLY A 96 -6.43 6.11 18.80
N SER A 97 -6.38 5.47 17.63
CA SER A 97 -5.13 4.99 17.02
C SER A 97 -4.49 6.06 16.15
N THR A 98 -3.19 5.92 15.88
CA THR A 98 -2.48 6.78 14.94
C THR A 98 -3.04 6.60 13.53
N CYS A 99 -3.44 7.70 12.89
CA CYS A 99 -3.81 7.72 11.48
C CYS A 99 -2.61 8.21 10.66
N PHE A 100 -1.89 7.30 10.05
CA PHE A 100 -0.83 7.61 9.10
C PHE A 100 -1.42 8.11 7.77
N PRO A 101 -0.62 8.74 6.91
CA PRO A 101 -1.00 8.95 5.50
C PRO A 101 -1.44 7.64 4.84
N VAL A 102 -2.36 7.73 3.88
CA VAL A 102 -2.81 6.56 3.11
C VAL A 102 -1.64 5.85 2.42
N SER A 103 -1.80 4.58 2.08
CA SER A 103 -0.73 3.77 1.47
C SER A 103 -0.21 4.39 0.17
N MET A 104 -1.06 5.05 -0.61
CA MET A 104 -0.66 5.79 -1.81
C MET A 104 0.35 6.91 -1.49
N ALA A 105 0.11 7.70 -0.44
CA ALA A 105 1.05 8.73 0.03
C ALA A 105 2.35 8.10 0.54
N ARG A 106 2.26 6.94 1.19
CA ARG A 106 3.45 6.20 1.66
C ARG A 106 4.22 5.60 0.49
N GLY A 107 3.53 5.12 -0.57
CA GLY A 107 4.14 4.74 -1.84
C GLY A 107 4.93 5.89 -2.48
N ALA A 108 4.41 7.12 -2.39
CA ALA A 108 5.09 8.32 -2.88
C ALA A 108 6.38 8.67 -2.11
N THR A 109 6.63 8.07 -0.96
CA THR A 109 7.92 8.21 -0.25
C THR A 109 9.04 7.42 -0.92
N TRP A 110 8.74 6.34 -1.64
CA TRP A 110 9.74 5.39 -2.20
C TRP A 110 10.77 4.92 -1.15
N ASP A 111 10.31 4.75 0.10
CA ASP A 111 11.16 4.42 1.24
C ASP A 111 10.64 3.19 2.00
N PRO A 112 11.05 1.96 1.61
CA PRO A 112 10.66 0.74 2.31
C PRO A 112 11.14 0.69 3.78
N ASN A 113 12.20 1.41 4.13
CA ASN A 113 12.68 1.46 5.51
C ASN A 113 11.78 2.33 6.38
N LEU A 114 11.32 3.48 5.85
CA LEU A 114 10.31 4.29 6.50
C LEU A 114 9.00 3.51 6.67
N GLU A 115 8.58 2.77 5.62
CA GLU A 115 7.40 1.92 5.68
C GLU A 115 7.54 0.78 6.71
N THR A 116 8.76 0.25 6.92
CA THR A 116 9.04 -0.71 8.01
C THR A 116 8.79 -0.07 9.39
N ARG A 117 9.20 1.17 9.61
CA ARG A 117 8.93 1.91 10.85
C ARG A 117 7.42 2.15 11.05
N VAL A 118 6.70 2.47 9.97
CA VAL A 118 5.23 2.60 10.00
C VAL A 118 4.58 1.28 10.37
N GLY A 119 4.98 0.18 9.73
CA GLY A 119 4.52 -1.17 10.04
C GLY A 119 4.78 -1.56 11.49
N GLU A 120 5.95 -1.22 12.04
CA GLU A 120 6.31 -1.47 13.44
C GLU A 120 5.39 -0.70 14.40
N ALA A 121 5.14 0.59 14.15
CA ALA A 121 4.23 1.40 14.95
C ALA A 121 2.79 0.86 14.91
N MET A 122 2.29 0.50 13.72
CA MET A 122 0.96 -0.11 13.54
C MET A 122 0.87 -1.47 14.27
N GLY A 123 1.89 -2.31 14.14
CA GLY A 123 1.97 -3.60 14.82
C GLY A 123 1.99 -3.46 16.33
N TYR A 124 2.76 -2.50 16.85
CA TYR A 124 2.78 -2.16 18.27
C TYR A 124 1.37 -1.76 18.77
N GLU A 125 0.71 -0.82 18.07
CA GLU A 125 -0.64 -0.37 18.45
C GLU A 125 -1.67 -1.49 18.40
N ALA A 126 -1.62 -2.34 17.36
CA ALA A 126 -2.48 -3.52 17.26
C ALA A 126 -2.28 -4.47 18.44
N ARG A 127 -1.03 -4.76 18.78
CA ARG A 127 -0.70 -5.63 19.90
C ARG A 127 -1.09 -5.04 21.24
N ALA A 128 -0.84 -3.76 21.44
CA ALA A 128 -1.27 -3.04 22.65
C ALA A 128 -2.79 -3.11 22.88
N ARG A 129 -3.56 -3.23 21.78
CA ARG A 129 -5.01 -3.42 21.81
C ARG A 129 -5.46 -4.88 21.86
N GLY A 130 -4.53 -5.81 22.06
CA GLY A 130 -4.81 -7.22 22.22
C GLY A 130 -4.90 -8.04 20.94
N ALA A 131 -4.71 -7.45 19.76
CA ALA A 131 -4.65 -8.19 18.52
C ALA A 131 -3.36 -9.04 18.42
N ASN A 132 -3.41 -10.14 17.68
CA ASN A 132 -2.25 -10.94 17.30
C ASN A 132 -2.16 -11.15 15.77
N PHE A 133 -3.07 -10.52 15.02
CA PHE A 133 -3.14 -10.62 13.58
C PHE A 133 -3.60 -9.30 12.96
N TYR A 134 -2.90 -8.86 11.91
CA TYR A 134 -3.14 -7.59 11.22
C TYR A 134 -3.44 -7.81 9.73
N GLY A 135 -4.67 -7.44 9.30
CA GLY A 135 -5.17 -7.62 7.94
C GLY A 135 -4.91 -6.47 6.97
N GLY A 136 -3.98 -5.55 7.27
CA GLY A 136 -3.90 -4.25 6.62
C GLY A 136 -2.86 -4.10 5.49
N VAL A 137 -2.13 -5.13 5.06
CA VAL A 137 -1.13 -4.99 3.99
C VAL A 137 -1.82 -5.12 2.62
N CYS A 138 -2.44 -4.02 2.15
CA CYS A 138 -3.12 -3.97 0.86
C CYS A 138 -2.13 -3.64 -0.26
N ILE A 139 -1.99 -4.55 -1.22
CA ILE A 139 -0.96 -4.47 -2.28
C ILE A 139 -1.50 -4.76 -3.69
N ASN A 140 -2.80 -4.60 -3.94
CA ASN A 140 -3.31 -4.72 -5.31
C ASN A 140 -2.77 -3.59 -6.20
N VAL A 141 -2.57 -3.89 -7.48
CA VAL A 141 -2.07 -2.94 -8.48
C VAL A 141 -3.15 -1.92 -8.84
N VAL A 142 -2.83 -0.63 -8.85
CA VAL A 142 -3.68 0.40 -9.42
C VAL A 142 -3.56 0.38 -10.94
N ARG A 143 -4.39 -0.46 -11.60
CA ARG A 143 -4.42 -0.47 -13.06
C ARG A 143 -5.25 0.67 -13.66
N HIS A 144 -6.17 1.23 -12.87
CA HIS A 144 -7.02 2.36 -13.27
C HIS A 144 -7.35 3.24 -12.05
N PRO A 145 -7.18 4.57 -12.13
CA PRO A 145 -7.39 5.47 -10.99
C PRO A 145 -8.86 5.62 -10.55
N SER A 146 -9.82 5.09 -11.30
CA SER A 146 -11.22 5.00 -10.83
C SER A 146 -11.44 3.97 -9.73
N TRP A 147 -10.55 3.03 -9.51
CA TRP A 147 -10.70 2.05 -8.45
C TRP A 147 -10.81 2.74 -7.08
N GLY A 148 -11.93 2.53 -6.37
CA GLY A 148 -12.26 3.25 -5.14
C GLY A 148 -11.28 3.02 -3.98
N ARG A 149 -10.62 1.87 -3.93
CA ARG A 149 -9.62 1.53 -2.91
C ARG A 149 -8.18 1.79 -3.35
N SER A 150 -7.95 2.56 -4.41
CA SER A 150 -6.59 2.92 -4.87
C SER A 150 -5.74 3.54 -3.78
N GLN A 151 -6.34 4.29 -2.85
CA GLN A 151 -5.67 4.89 -1.70
C GLN A 151 -5.03 3.88 -0.72
N GLU A 152 -5.48 2.62 -0.73
CA GLU A 152 -5.02 1.60 0.20
C GLU A 152 -3.76 0.87 -0.25
N THR A 153 -3.32 1.05 -1.49
CA THR A 153 -2.13 0.42 -2.07
C THR A 153 -1.05 1.45 -2.39
N PHE A 154 0.14 0.96 -2.76
CA PHE A 154 1.35 1.80 -2.90
C PHE A 154 1.61 2.29 -4.33
N GLY A 155 0.69 2.09 -5.28
CA GLY A 155 0.82 2.62 -6.64
C GLY A 155 0.44 1.66 -7.76
N GLU A 156 1.05 1.88 -8.96
CA GLU A 156 0.76 1.12 -10.18
C GLU A 156 1.82 0.09 -10.54
N ASP A 157 3.03 0.20 -9.98
CA ASP A 157 4.15 -0.66 -10.35
C ASP A 157 4.32 -1.83 -9.37
N PRO A 158 4.30 -3.10 -9.84
CA PRO A 158 4.42 -4.28 -8.99
C PRO A 158 5.71 -4.33 -8.15
N TYR A 159 6.83 -3.81 -8.68
CA TYR A 159 8.09 -3.80 -7.94
C TYR A 159 8.03 -2.81 -6.78
N LEU A 160 7.59 -1.58 -7.02
CA LEU A 160 7.41 -0.58 -5.96
C LEU A 160 6.42 -1.08 -4.89
N ILE A 161 5.25 -1.58 -5.31
CA ILE A 161 4.22 -2.11 -4.40
C ILE A 161 4.81 -3.25 -3.54
N GLY A 162 5.53 -4.17 -4.17
CA GLY A 162 6.13 -5.32 -3.49
C GLY A 162 7.17 -4.90 -2.46
N ARG A 163 8.04 -3.95 -2.79
CA ARG A 163 9.07 -3.42 -1.88
C ARG A 163 8.45 -2.70 -0.68
N MET A 164 7.43 -1.86 -0.91
CA MET A 164 6.70 -1.16 0.16
C MET A 164 5.89 -2.16 1.01
N GLY A 165 5.16 -3.10 0.40
CA GLY A 165 4.42 -4.14 1.11
C GLY A 165 5.32 -5.03 1.98
N ALA A 166 6.48 -5.44 1.46
CA ALA A 166 7.48 -6.19 2.21
C ALA A 166 8.04 -5.38 3.39
N GLY A 167 8.26 -4.09 3.22
CA GLY A 167 8.66 -3.18 4.30
C GLY A 167 7.60 -3.15 5.41
N MET A 168 6.34 -2.89 5.05
CA MET A 168 5.23 -2.84 6.01
C MET A 168 5.08 -4.13 6.82
N LEU A 169 5.04 -5.29 6.13
CA LEU A 169 4.89 -6.57 6.82
C LEU A 169 6.06 -6.91 7.74
N THR A 170 7.29 -6.51 7.35
CA THR A 170 8.49 -6.71 8.18
C THR A 170 8.36 -5.97 9.51
N GLY A 171 7.88 -4.74 9.48
CA GLY A 171 7.61 -3.96 10.69
C GLY A 171 6.47 -4.56 11.53
N LEU A 172 5.33 -4.86 10.92
CA LEU A 172 4.16 -5.47 11.58
C LEU A 172 4.53 -6.78 12.30
N GLN A 173 5.32 -7.63 11.65
CA GLN A 173 5.65 -8.97 12.15
C GLN A 173 6.63 -8.98 13.33
N ARG A 174 7.13 -7.81 13.76
CA ARG A 174 7.78 -7.65 15.06
C ARG A 174 6.81 -7.75 16.25
N HIS A 175 5.51 -7.61 15.99
CA HIS A 175 4.47 -7.53 17.02
C HIS A 175 3.27 -8.46 16.80
N VAL A 176 2.85 -8.70 15.56
CA VAL A 176 1.64 -9.46 15.18
C VAL A 176 1.88 -10.24 13.90
N MET A 177 1.07 -11.26 13.62
CA MET A 177 1.03 -11.89 12.29
C MET A 177 0.49 -10.89 11.27
N ALA A 178 1.15 -10.72 10.12
CA ALA A 178 0.68 -9.86 9.02
C ALA A 178 -0.02 -10.65 7.92
N CYS A 179 -0.97 -10.00 7.22
CA CYS A 179 -1.71 -10.55 6.10
C CYS A 179 -1.62 -9.63 4.88
N ALA A 180 -1.11 -10.16 3.75
CA ALA A 180 -1.13 -9.48 2.46
C ALA A 180 -2.47 -9.70 1.74
N LYS A 181 -3.06 -8.62 1.18
CA LYS A 181 -4.39 -8.67 0.56
C LYS A 181 -4.48 -7.75 -0.66
N HIS A 182 -5.42 -8.01 -1.57
CA HIS A 182 -6.36 -9.13 -1.73
C HIS A 182 -5.90 -10.00 -2.90
N PHE A 183 -5.65 -11.26 -2.69
CA PHE A 183 -5.04 -12.19 -3.64
C PHE A 183 -6.11 -12.85 -4.52
N ALA A 184 -6.25 -12.52 -5.83
CA ALA A 184 -5.57 -11.52 -6.61
C ALA A 184 -6.53 -10.83 -7.61
N GLY A 185 -6.03 -9.74 -8.25
CA GLY A 185 -6.78 -9.08 -9.32
C GLY A 185 -7.96 -8.25 -8.85
N ASN A 186 -8.02 -7.83 -7.58
CA ASN A 186 -9.09 -7.04 -6.99
C ASN A 186 -8.80 -5.54 -7.16
N SER A 187 -9.12 -4.99 -8.33
CA SER A 187 -8.91 -3.56 -8.66
C SER A 187 -10.17 -2.91 -9.24
N ILE A 188 -11.34 -3.41 -8.87
CA ILE A 188 -12.68 -2.82 -9.04
C ILE A 188 -13.45 -3.06 -7.75
N ASP A 189 -14.11 -2.03 -7.23
CA ASP A 189 -14.71 -2.16 -5.91
C ASP A 189 -16.22 -2.40 -5.93
N LYS A 190 -16.98 -1.66 -6.74
CA LYS A 190 -18.44 -1.76 -6.80
C LYS A 190 -18.94 -3.15 -7.22
N SER A 191 -18.29 -3.77 -8.19
CA SER A 191 -18.66 -5.10 -8.68
C SER A 191 -17.83 -6.25 -8.09
N ARG A 192 -16.99 -6.00 -7.08
CA ARG A 192 -16.02 -6.97 -6.53
C ARG A 192 -16.61 -8.33 -6.13
N HIS A 193 -17.88 -8.38 -5.74
CA HIS A 193 -18.52 -9.61 -5.27
C HIS A 193 -19.02 -10.55 -6.40
N PHE A 194 -19.02 -10.07 -7.66
CA PHE A 194 -19.55 -10.85 -8.79
C PHE A 194 -18.75 -10.75 -10.08
N VAL A 195 -17.85 -9.79 -10.20
CA VAL A 195 -17.05 -9.62 -11.42
C VAL A 195 -16.13 -10.84 -11.65
N ASN A 196 -16.08 -11.33 -12.90
CA ASN A 196 -15.06 -12.27 -13.35
C ASN A 196 -13.93 -11.51 -14.03
N VAL A 197 -12.78 -11.42 -13.38
CA VAL A 197 -11.57 -10.82 -13.92
C VAL A 197 -10.83 -11.88 -14.73
N ARG A 198 -10.65 -11.61 -16.02
CA ARG A 198 -9.86 -12.46 -16.92
C ARG A 198 -8.46 -11.92 -17.05
N ILE A 199 -7.48 -12.76 -16.75
CA ILE A 199 -6.06 -12.41 -16.83
C ILE A 199 -5.33 -13.58 -17.51
N ALA A 200 -4.65 -13.31 -18.62
CA ALA A 200 -3.80 -14.31 -19.27
C ALA A 200 -2.67 -14.74 -18.31
N GLU A 201 -2.25 -15.99 -18.34
CA GLU A 201 -1.30 -16.60 -17.38
C GLU A 201 0.00 -15.79 -17.24
N ARG A 202 0.61 -15.39 -18.35
CA ARG A 202 1.80 -14.57 -18.36
C ARG A 202 1.56 -13.21 -17.66
N THR A 203 0.46 -12.55 -17.99
CA THR A 203 0.07 -11.27 -17.37
C THR A 203 -0.17 -11.43 -15.87
N LEU A 204 -0.82 -12.53 -15.45
CA LEU A 204 -1.06 -12.84 -14.06
C LEU A 204 0.28 -12.95 -13.30
N ARG A 205 1.21 -13.75 -13.82
CA ARG A 205 2.51 -14.03 -13.18
C ARG A 205 3.49 -12.86 -13.21
N GLU A 206 3.46 -12.02 -14.24
CA GLU A 206 4.41 -10.91 -14.39
C GLU A 206 3.91 -9.57 -13.82
N ILE A 207 2.58 -9.37 -13.71
CA ILE A 207 2.01 -8.07 -13.32
C ILE A 207 1.21 -8.16 -12.02
N TYR A 208 0.30 -9.15 -11.88
CA TYR A 208 -0.66 -9.16 -10.77
C TYR A 208 -0.24 -10.01 -9.57
N LEU A 209 0.86 -10.74 -9.65
CA LEU A 209 1.36 -11.61 -8.59
C LEU A 209 2.74 -11.26 -8.02
N PRO A 210 3.68 -10.56 -8.71
CA PRO A 210 5.07 -10.40 -8.21
C PRO A 210 5.16 -9.71 -6.86
N HIS A 211 4.34 -8.71 -6.60
CA HIS A 211 4.31 -7.99 -5.32
C HIS A 211 3.83 -8.87 -4.16
N PHE A 212 2.93 -9.83 -4.42
CA PHE A 212 2.58 -10.86 -3.43
C PHE A 212 3.73 -11.85 -3.21
N LYS A 213 4.44 -12.23 -4.28
CA LYS A 213 5.62 -13.10 -4.17
C LYS A 213 6.70 -12.46 -3.30
N MET A 214 6.96 -11.16 -3.47
CA MET A 214 7.90 -10.41 -2.62
C MET A 214 7.49 -10.45 -1.15
N CYS A 215 6.18 -10.34 -0.84
CA CYS A 215 5.68 -10.47 0.53
C CYS A 215 5.83 -11.90 1.06
N VAL A 216 5.62 -12.92 0.22
CA VAL A 216 5.85 -14.33 0.58
C VAL A 216 7.33 -14.57 0.88
N ASP A 217 8.23 -14.04 0.05
CA ASP A 217 9.69 -14.16 0.24
C ASP A 217 10.17 -13.43 1.50
N ALA A 218 9.50 -12.32 1.87
CA ALA A 218 9.71 -11.62 3.13
C ALA A 218 9.07 -12.35 4.34
N GLY A 219 8.43 -13.50 4.13
CA GLY A 219 7.92 -14.37 5.20
C GLY A 219 6.59 -13.94 5.80
N VAL A 220 5.67 -13.40 4.98
CA VAL A 220 4.32 -13.04 5.44
C VAL A 220 3.59 -14.24 6.06
N ALA A 221 2.93 -14.01 7.20
CA ALA A 221 2.24 -15.09 7.94
C ALA A 221 0.96 -15.57 7.24
N SER A 222 0.28 -14.69 6.53
CA SER A 222 -1.01 -15.00 5.89
C SER A 222 -1.21 -14.20 4.60
N VAL A 223 -2.08 -14.74 3.74
CA VAL A 223 -2.60 -14.08 2.54
C VAL A 223 -4.12 -14.13 2.59
N MET A 224 -4.80 -13.02 2.24
CA MET A 224 -6.25 -12.97 2.14
C MET A 224 -6.68 -13.11 0.68
N SER A 225 -7.53 -14.09 0.38
CA SER A 225 -8.12 -14.25 -0.96
C SER A 225 -9.08 -13.11 -1.28
N ALA A 226 -9.17 -12.74 -2.56
CA ALA A 226 -10.03 -11.63 -2.99
C ALA A 226 -11.49 -12.05 -3.19
N TYR A 227 -12.39 -11.05 -3.24
CA TYR A 227 -13.84 -11.27 -3.49
C TYR A 227 -14.18 -11.63 -4.93
N ASN A 228 -13.40 -11.15 -5.90
CA ASN A 228 -13.71 -11.34 -7.32
C ASN A 228 -13.45 -12.77 -7.78
N ASN A 229 -14.10 -13.14 -8.89
CA ASN A 229 -13.65 -14.29 -9.63
C ASN A 229 -12.41 -13.95 -10.45
N LEU A 230 -11.51 -14.91 -10.56
CA LEU A 230 -10.34 -14.88 -11.42
C LEU A 230 -10.38 -16.05 -12.38
N ASN A 231 -10.48 -15.78 -13.69
CA ASN A 231 -10.55 -16.80 -14.74
C ASN A 231 -11.65 -17.85 -14.50
N GLY A 232 -12.82 -17.39 -14.00
CA GLY A 232 -14.00 -18.23 -13.76
C GLY A 232 -14.13 -18.82 -12.35
N TYR A 233 -13.12 -18.72 -11.50
CA TYR A 233 -13.15 -19.20 -10.12
C TYR A 233 -13.15 -18.05 -9.12
N LEU A 234 -13.99 -18.09 -8.09
CA LEU A 234 -13.83 -17.19 -6.93
C LEU A 234 -12.42 -17.34 -6.36
N CYS A 235 -11.71 -16.25 -6.07
CA CYS A 235 -10.30 -16.35 -5.65
C CYS A 235 -10.08 -17.30 -4.46
N GLY A 236 -10.99 -17.31 -3.47
CA GLY A 236 -10.95 -18.27 -2.36
C GLY A 236 -11.28 -19.72 -2.74
N HIS A 237 -11.75 -19.97 -3.97
CA HIS A 237 -12.07 -21.32 -4.52
C HIS A 237 -11.20 -21.68 -5.72
N ASN A 238 -10.11 -20.98 -5.96
CA ASN A 238 -9.27 -21.13 -7.14
C ASN A 238 -8.06 -22.03 -6.84
N PRO A 239 -8.07 -23.32 -7.25
CA PRO A 239 -6.96 -24.23 -6.96
C PRO A 239 -5.67 -23.81 -7.67
N HIS A 240 -5.76 -23.28 -8.91
CA HIS A 240 -4.58 -22.77 -9.62
C HIS A 240 -3.89 -21.64 -8.84
N LEU A 241 -4.69 -20.70 -8.32
CA LEU A 241 -4.17 -19.57 -7.57
C LEU A 241 -3.60 -19.98 -6.20
N LEU A 242 -4.35 -20.81 -5.42
CA LEU A 242 -4.02 -21.10 -4.03
C LEU A 242 -3.11 -22.31 -3.84
N ARG A 243 -3.36 -23.42 -4.59
CA ARG A 243 -2.56 -24.66 -4.46
C ARG A 243 -1.35 -24.66 -5.37
N GLU A 244 -1.55 -24.41 -6.67
CA GLU A 244 -0.46 -24.54 -7.63
C GLU A 244 0.53 -23.37 -7.48
N ILE A 245 0.08 -22.12 -7.61
CA ILE A 245 0.97 -20.95 -7.57
C ILE A 245 1.44 -20.66 -6.14
N LEU A 246 0.50 -20.31 -5.23
CA LEU A 246 0.87 -19.79 -3.91
C LEU A 246 1.56 -20.86 -3.05
N LYS A 247 0.92 -22.03 -2.86
CA LYS A 247 1.43 -23.07 -1.97
C LYS A 247 2.47 -23.96 -2.65
N GLY A 248 2.31 -24.23 -3.96
CA GLY A 248 3.21 -25.06 -4.77
C GLY A 248 4.43 -24.28 -5.26
N ASP A 249 4.28 -23.49 -6.34
CA ASP A 249 5.41 -22.82 -7.00
C ASP A 249 6.21 -21.91 -6.06
N TRP A 250 5.52 -21.19 -5.14
CA TRP A 250 6.17 -20.28 -4.21
C TRP A 250 6.54 -20.91 -2.87
N GLY A 251 6.07 -22.11 -2.57
CA GLY A 251 6.35 -22.78 -1.32
C GLY A 251 5.84 -22.06 -0.09
N PHE A 252 4.73 -21.30 -0.20
CA PHE A 252 4.18 -20.50 0.89
C PHE A 252 3.88 -21.35 2.12
N GLN A 253 4.48 -21.03 3.25
CA GLN A 253 4.34 -21.76 4.52
C GLN A 253 3.30 -21.18 5.47
N GLY A 254 2.73 -20.02 5.13
CA GLY A 254 1.64 -19.39 5.86
C GLY A 254 0.29 -20.01 5.54
N PHE A 255 -0.78 -19.37 6.02
CA PHE A 255 -2.15 -19.79 5.76
C PHE A 255 -2.93 -18.74 4.94
N VAL A 256 -3.97 -19.22 4.24
CA VAL A 256 -4.87 -18.37 3.45
C VAL A 256 -6.16 -18.15 4.21
N ILE A 257 -6.54 -16.87 4.41
CA ILE A 257 -7.87 -16.51 4.92
C ILE A 257 -8.77 -16.03 3.79
N SER A 258 -10.08 -16.20 3.93
CA SER A 258 -11.04 -15.58 3.02
C SER A 258 -11.14 -14.08 3.30
N ASP A 259 -11.48 -13.29 2.30
CA ASP A 259 -12.07 -11.99 2.54
C ASP A 259 -13.43 -12.14 3.24
N PHE A 260 -13.87 -11.11 3.96
CA PHE A 260 -14.92 -11.21 4.98
C PHE A 260 -16.32 -11.42 4.41
N GLY A 261 -17.02 -12.45 4.90
CA GLY A 261 -18.38 -12.76 4.55
C GLY A 261 -18.53 -13.40 3.17
N LEU A 262 -18.43 -12.64 2.08
CA LEU A 262 -18.68 -13.12 0.71
C LEU A 262 -17.46 -13.74 0.00
N GLY A 263 -16.32 -13.83 0.69
CA GLY A 263 -15.11 -14.49 0.16
C GLY A 263 -15.20 -16.01 0.06
N VAL A 264 -16.24 -16.61 0.67
CA VAL A 264 -16.58 -18.04 0.54
C VAL A 264 -18.03 -18.18 0.10
N LYS A 265 -18.31 -19.04 -0.88
CA LYS A 265 -19.67 -19.32 -1.40
C LYS A 265 -20.00 -20.83 -1.45
N ASP A 266 -18.98 -21.68 -1.40
CA ASP A 266 -19.11 -23.14 -1.41
C ASP A 266 -18.06 -23.79 -0.51
N THR A 267 -18.51 -24.68 0.37
CA THR A 267 -17.67 -25.33 1.38
C THR A 267 -16.63 -26.26 0.75
N VAL A 268 -17.06 -27.09 -0.20
CA VAL A 268 -16.23 -28.15 -0.80
C VAL A 268 -15.21 -27.53 -1.75
N ALA A 269 -15.66 -26.58 -2.58
CA ALA A 269 -14.79 -25.88 -3.51
C ALA A 269 -13.68 -25.08 -2.76
N ALA A 270 -14.03 -24.34 -1.71
CA ALA A 270 -13.07 -23.58 -0.92
C ALA A 270 -12.01 -24.46 -0.24
N ALA A 271 -12.44 -25.53 0.45
CA ALA A 271 -11.52 -26.43 1.16
C ALA A 271 -10.60 -27.17 0.19
N ASN A 272 -11.14 -27.70 -0.92
CA ASN A 272 -10.34 -28.40 -1.92
C ASN A 272 -9.40 -27.46 -2.69
N ALA A 273 -9.76 -26.19 -2.87
CA ALA A 273 -8.88 -25.18 -3.45
C ALA A 273 -7.74 -24.73 -2.54
N GLY A 274 -7.80 -25.06 -1.24
CA GLY A 274 -6.74 -24.72 -0.30
C GLY A 274 -6.96 -23.43 0.49
N LEU A 275 -8.21 -22.99 0.67
CA LEU A 275 -8.56 -21.94 1.63
C LEU A 275 -8.47 -22.53 3.05
N ASP A 276 -7.66 -21.91 3.91
CA ASP A 276 -7.36 -22.45 5.25
C ASP A 276 -8.31 -21.92 6.33
N ILE A 277 -8.76 -20.65 6.25
CA ILE A 277 -9.68 -20.05 7.25
C ILE A 277 -10.79 -19.28 6.56
N GLU A 278 -12.04 -19.56 6.93
CA GLU A 278 -13.20 -18.71 6.62
C GLU A 278 -13.36 -17.60 7.65
N MET A 279 -13.47 -16.34 7.21
CA MET A 279 -13.68 -15.17 8.06
C MET A 279 -14.91 -14.35 7.62
N PRO A 280 -15.58 -13.61 8.50
CA PRO A 280 -15.34 -13.45 9.95
C PRO A 280 -16.09 -14.47 10.80
N SER A 281 -16.95 -15.28 10.23
CA SER A 281 -17.84 -16.21 10.92
C SER A 281 -17.87 -17.58 10.23
N THR A 282 -18.54 -18.55 10.85
CA THR A 282 -18.67 -19.90 10.36
C THR A 282 -19.96 -20.05 9.53
N MET A 283 -19.94 -19.65 8.26
CA MET A 283 -21.10 -19.78 7.35
C MET A 283 -21.03 -21.02 6.47
N HIS A 284 -19.83 -21.33 5.96
CA HIS A 284 -19.56 -22.42 5.05
C HIS A 284 -18.69 -23.52 5.65
N TYR A 285 -17.75 -23.17 6.54
CA TYR A 285 -16.95 -24.15 7.27
C TYR A 285 -17.71 -24.68 8.50
N GLY A 286 -17.05 -25.05 9.57
CA GLY A 286 -17.69 -25.61 10.75
C GLY A 286 -18.41 -26.93 10.44
N LYS A 287 -19.69 -27.06 10.85
CA LYS A 287 -20.48 -28.29 10.69
C LYS A 287 -20.64 -28.71 9.22
N LYS A 288 -20.73 -27.76 8.27
CA LYS A 288 -20.83 -28.09 6.83
C LYS A 288 -19.54 -28.73 6.34
N LEU A 289 -18.39 -28.20 6.75
CA LEU A 289 -17.08 -28.76 6.39
C LEU A 289 -16.88 -30.14 7.03
N GLN A 290 -17.26 -30.30 8.32
CA GLN A 290 -17.22 -31.58 9.00
C GLN A 290 -18.05 -32.63 8.25
N ARG A 291 -19.25 -32.27 7.83
CA ARG A 291 -20.10 -33.16 7.05
C ARG A 291 -19.49 -33.49 5.68
N ALA A 292 -18.89 -32.51 5.00
CA ALA A 292 -18.22 -32.73 3.72
C ALA A 292 -17.02 -33.71 3.82
N VAL A 293 -16.28 -33.65 4.96
CA VAL A 293 -15.20 -34.62 5.25
C VAL A 293 -15.79 -36.05 5.48
N LEU A 294 -16.82 -36.16 6.32
CA LEU A 294 -17.46 -37.44 6.62
C LEU A 294 -18.11 -38.08 5.36
N ASP A 295 -18.63 -37.27 4.46
CA ASP A 295 -19.18 -37.69 3.18
C ASP A 295 -18.10 -37.99 2.12
N GLY A 296 -16.80 -37.82 2.43
CA GLY A 296 -15.68 -38.06 1.50
C GLY A 296 -15.52 -37.00 0.39
N LYS A 297 -16.24 -35.88 0.47
CA LYS A 297 -16.16 -34.76 -0.52
C LYS A 297 -14.93 -33.87 -0.33
N VAL A 298 -14.41 -33.81 0.90
CA VAL A 298 -13.17 -33.13 1.27
C VAL A 298 -12.28 -34.14 1.97
N PRO A 299 -11.07 -34.43 1.47
CA PRO A 299 -10.16 -35.38 2.10
C PRO A 299 -9.65 -34.86 3.44
N GLU A 300 -9.61 -35.65 4.52
CA GLU A 300 -9.10 -35.25 5.82
C GLU A 300 -7.65 -34.69 5.75
N PRO A 301 -6.74 -35.21 4.91
CA PRO A 301 -5.43 -34.60 4.72
C PRO A 301 -5.45 -33.12 4.30
N ALA A 302 -6.48 -32.63 3.61
CA ALA A 302 -6.62 -31.20 3.29
C ALA A 302 -6.93 -30.37 4.54
N ILE A 303 -7.68 -30.93 5.49
CA ILE A 303 -7.92 -30.32 6.80
C ILE A 303 -6.62 -30.28 7.62
N ASP A 304 -5.87 -31.38 7.62
CA ASP A 304 -4.58 -31.48 8.32
C ASP A 304 -3.55 -30.50 7.76
N GLU A 305 -3.50 -30.33 6.45
CA GLU A 305 -2.67 -29.32 5.81
C GLU A 305 -3.03 -27.91 6.28
N ALA A 306 -4.30 -27.54 6.22
CA ALA A 306 -4.77 -26.22 6.62
C ALA A 306 -4.44 -25.93 8.10
N VAL A 307 -4.75 -26.88 8.99
CA VAL A 307 -4.47 -26.73 10.43
C VAL A 307 -2.97 -26.68 10.72
N THR A 308 -2.16 -27.48 9.99
CA THR A 308 -0.70 -27.41 10.08
C THR A 308 -0.17 -26.04 9.79
N ARG A 309 -0.65 -25.38 8.72
CA ARG A 309 -0.28 -24.01 8.34
C ARG A 309 -0.67 -22.98 9.41
N ILE A 310 -1.90 -23.10 9.93
CA ILE A 310 -2.41 -22.23 11.01
C ILE A 310 -1.57 -22.38 12.27
N LEU A 311 -1.35 -23.63 12.73
CA LEU A 311 -0.55 -23.91 13.93
C LEU A 311 0.90 -23.45 13.81
N ARG A 312 1.51 -23.66 12.63
CA ARG A 312 2.87 -23.20 12.34
C ARG A 312 3.02 -21.71 12.59
N GLN A 313 2.11 -20.88 12.06
CA GLN A 313 2.17 -19.44 12.27
C GLN A 313 1.85 -19.05 13.72
N LYS A 314 0.85 -19.66 14.34
CA LYS A 314 0.56 -19.42 15.77
C LYS A 314 1.78 -19.72 16.65
N LEU A 315 2.50 -20.81 16.38
CA LEU A 315 3.73 -21.16 17.11
C LEU A 315 4.90 -20.21 16.78
N ARG A 316 5.09 -19.87 15.51
CA ARG A 316 6.11 -18.90 15.08
C ARG A 316 5.99 -17.57 15.82
N PHE A 317 4.78 -17.10 16.06
CA PHE A 317 4.52 -15.84 16.76
C PHE A 317 4.15 -16.00 18.26
N SER A 318 4.23 -17.22 18.80
CA SER A 318 3.86 -17.49 20.20
C SER A 318 4.71 -16.73 21.22
N HIS A 319 5.97 -16.45 20.92
CA HIS A 319 6.84 -15.64 21.77
C HIS A 319 6.39 -14.20 21.97
N LEU A 320 5.42 -13.72 21.15
CA LEU A 320 4.81 -12.40 21.26
C LEU A 320 3.53 -12.42 22.13
N GLU A 321 2.98 -13.60 22.49
CA GLU A 321 1.70 -13.70 23.20
C GLU A 321 1.75 -13.19 24.63
N ASP A 322 2.87 -13.32 25.33
CA ASP A 322 3.01 -12.94 26.73
C ASP A 322 3.99 -11.78 26.89
N LYS A 323 3.50 -10.54 26.77
CA LYS A 323 4.37 -9.40 27.06
C LYS A 323 3.60 -8.24 27.69
N GLY A 324 3.77 -8.12 29.01
CA GLY A 324 3.44 -6.90 29.76
C GLY A 324 4.20 -5.64 29.30
N GLY A 325 4.81 -5.66 28.09
CA GLY A 325 5.60 -4.57 27.53
C GLY A 325 4.85 -3.57 26.64
N TYR A 326 3.57 -3.83 26.33
CA TYR A 326 2.78 -2.95 25.47
C TYR A 326 2.00 -1.93 26.31
N ASN A 327 2.32 -0.64 26.09
CA ASN A 327 1.72 0.47 26.84
C ASN A 327 0.70 1.21 25.96
N LEU A 328 -0.56 1.24 26.36
CA LEU A 328 -1.63 1.96 25.67
C LEU A 328 -1.35 3.47 25.50
N LYS A 329 -0.54 4.08 26.40
CA LYS A 329 -0.14 5.49 26.28
C LYS A 329 0.78 5.80 25.07
N LYS A 330 1.42 4.79 24.48
CA LYS A 330 2.20 4.96 23.25
C LYS A 330 1.33 5.05 21.99
N ILE A 331 0.06 4.58 22.07
CA ILE A 331 -0.89 4.66 20.95
C ILE A 331 -1.18 6.13 20.67
N ALA A 332 -0.97 6.55 19.43
CA ALA A 332 -1.03 7.96 19.00
C ALA A 332 -0.21 8.89 19.92
N GLY A 333 0.85 8.37 20.54
CA GLY A 333 1.79 9.12 21.35
C GLY A 333 2.78 9.92 20.51
N PRO A 334 3.64 10.74 21.14
CA PRO A 334 4.55 11.65 20.43
C PRO A 334 5.43 10.98 19.37
N GLU A 335 5.92 9.77 19.63
CA GLU A 335 6.76 9.00 18.69
C GLU A 335 5.99 8.63 17.42
N HIS A 336 4.77 8.10 17.57
CA HIS A 336 3.96 7.66 16.43
C HIS A 336 3.37 8.85 15.64
N THR A 337 3.00 9.94 16.31
CA THR A 337 2.52 11.16 15.64
C THR A 337 3.64 11.89 14.90
N ALA A 338 4.85 11.94 15.47
CA ALA A 338 6.03 12.45 14.77
C ALA A 338 6.35 11.62 13.52
N LEU A 339 6.27 10.29 13.61
CA LEU A 339 6.44 9.41 12.46
C LEU A 339 5.35 9.65 11.40
N ALA A 340 4.08 9.82 11.80
CA ALA A 340 2.99 10.14 10.87
C ALA A 340 3.26 11.47 10.13
N ARG A 341 3.80 12.48 10.82
CA ARG A 341 4.21 13.75 10.22
C ARG A 341 5.38 13.58 9.25
N GLU A 342 6.44 12.86 9.63
CA GLU A 342 7.58 12.54 8.76
C GLU A 342 7.13 11.87 7.46
N VAL A 343 6.22 10.90 7.56
CA VAL A 343 5.65 10.20 6.40
C VAL A 343 4.86 11.15 5.51
N ALA A 344 4.06 12.05 6.07
CA ALA A 344 3.33 13.06 5.31
C ALA A 344 4.27 14.03 4.58
N GLN A 345 5.32 14.50 5.25
CA GLN A 345 6.36 15.36 4.66
C GLN A 345 7.04 14.71 3.46
N LYS A 346 7.43 13.43 3.59
CA LYS A 346 8.15 12.67 2.54
C LYS A 346 7.23 12.15 1.43
N GLY A 347 5.93 12.06 1.69
CA GLY A 347 4.95 11.54 0.73
C GLY A 347 4.27 12.60 -0.13
N MET A 348 4.22 13.86 0.28
CA MET A 348 3.68 14.94 -0.55
C MET A 348 4.55 15.19 -1.77
N VAL A 349 3.92 15.41 -2.94
CA VAL A 349 4.62 15.52 -4.22
C VAL A 349 4.41 16.91 -4.81
N LEU A 350 5.49 17.66 -4.99
CA LEU A 350 5.47 18.93 -5.70
C LEU A 350 5.41 18.67 -7.22
N LEU A 351 4.28 18.96 -7.85
CA LEU A 351 4.03 18.70 -9.26
C LEU A 351 4.42 19.87 -10.16
N LYS A 352 4.27 21.10 -9.65
CA LYS A 352 4.58 22.32 -10.40
C LYS A 352 5.05 23.41 -9.44
N ASN A 353 6.05 24.23 -9.85
CA ASN A 353 6.53 25.39 -9.09
C ASN A 353 7.20 26.41 -10.02
N GLU A 354 6.42 27.05 -10.87
CA GLU A 354 6.88 28.09 -11.79
C GLU A 354 7.09 29.42 -11.04
N GLY A 355 8.11 30.15 -11.45
CA GLY A 355 8.44 31.44 -10.80
C GLY A 355 8.88 31.33 -9.34
N LEU A 356 9.18 30.09 -8.86
CA LEU A 356 9.59 29.83 -7.49
C LEU A 356 8.60 30.41 -6.44
N VAL A 357 7.29 30.24 -6.71
CA VAL A 357 6.22 30.68 -5.81
C VAL A 357 6.31 29.98 -4.46
N LEU A 358 6.74 28.72 -4.46
CA LEU A 358 7.08 27.96 -3.25
C LEU A 358 8.61 27.83 -3.12
N PRO A 359 9.14 27.82 -1.89
CA PRO A 359 8.45 28.01 -0.63
C PRO A 359 8.04 29.47 -0.38
N LEU A 360 6.95 29.65 0.35
CA LEU A 360 6.48 30.94 0.81
C LEU A 360 7.49 31.56 1.78
N GLN A 361 7.89 32.81 1.51
CA GLN A 361 8.77 33.58 2.41
C GLN A 361 7.89 34.35 3.41
N ARG A 362 7.88 33.90 4.67
CA ARG A 362 7.01 34.48 5.72
C ARG A 362 7.14 35.97 5.85
N GLU A 363 8.38 36.47 5.74
CA GLU A 363 8.75 37.88 5.89
C GLU A 363 8.19 38.76 4.76
N GLN A 364 7.82 38.15 3.64
CA GLN A 364 7.28 38.82 2.45
C GLN A 364 5.76 38.76 2.37
N ILE A 365 5.10 38.07 3.32
CA ILE A 365 3.65 37.84 3.33
C ILE A 365 3.03 38.55 4.53
N LYS A 366 2.11 39.46 4.28
CA LYS A 366 1.28 40.13 5.31
C LYS A 366 -0.10 39.50 5.38
N THR A 367 -0.63 39.09 4.24
CA THR A 367 -1.96 38.48 4.10
C THR A 367 -1.84 37.23 3.23
N LEU A 368 -2.35 36.11 3.73
CA LEU A 368 -2.42 34.84 3.02
C LEU A 368 -3.89 34.37 2.95
N ALA A 369 -4.42 34.21 1.74
CA ALA A 369 -5.73 33.61 1.54
C ALA A 369 -5.60 32.08 1.57
N VAL A 370 -6.46 31.41 2.34
CA VAL A 370 -6.58 29.94 2.40
C VAL A 370 -8.01 29.60 1.99
N LEU A 371 -8.17 28.97 0.85
CA LEU A 371 -9.44 28.85 0.14
C LEU A 371 -9.80 27.38 -0.11
N GLY A 372 -11.10 27.12 -0.15
CA GLY A 372 -11.64 25.79 -0.40
C GLY A 372 -12.10 25.09 0.88
N GLU A 373 -13.16 24.30 0.73
CA GLU A 373 -13.79 23.58 1.86
C GLU A 373 -12.83 22.62 2.54
N LEU A 374 -11.99 21.92 1.75
CA LEU A 374 -11.02 20.96 2.28
C LEU A 374 -9.91 21.61 3.11
N ALA A 375 -9.74 22.93 3.04
CA ALA A 375 -8.77 23.62 3.89
C ALA A 375 -9.09 23.44 5.39
N ASP A 376 -10.37 23.38 5.76
CA ASP A 376 -10.81 23.22 7.16
C ASP A 376 -11.71 21.99 7.37
N THR A 377 -11.56 20.98 6.53
CA THR A 377 -12.30 19.72 6.65
C THR A 377 -11.37 18.59 7.05
N ILE A 378 -11.82 17.74 7.99
CA ILE A 378 -11.12 16.49 8.32
C ILE A 378 -11.31 15.52 7.16
N ASN A 379 -10.28 15.38 6.34
CA ASN A 379 -10.26 14.53 5.16
C ASN A 379 -9.18 13.45 5.27
N LEU A 380 -9.56 12.29 5.81
CA LEU A 380 -8.68 11.14 6.00
C LEU A 380 -8.87 10.07 4.90
N GLY A 381 -9.74 10.32 3.92
CA GLY A 381 -10.09 9.37 2.85
C GLY A 381 -11.20 8.39 3.27
N ASP A 382 -11.14 7.17 2.78
CA ASP A 382 -12.15 6.13 2.90
C ASP A 382 -12.69 5.90 4.30
N LYS A 383 -13.97 5.54 4.38
CA LYS A 383 -14.69 5.19 5.63
C LYS A 383 -15.08 3.70 5.72
N GLY A 384 -14.52 2.84 4.88
CA GLY A 384 -14.66 1.39 4.92
C GLY A 384 -13.75 0.73 5.96
N SER A 385 -13.24 -0.47 5.66
CA SER A 385 -12.35 -1.24 6.54
C SER A 385 -11.03 -0.52 6.87
N SER A 386 -10.62 0.43 6.03
CA SER A 386 -9.44 1.28 6.21
C SER A 386 -9.64 2.45 7.18
N THR A 387 -10.85 2.65 7.71
CA THR A 387 -11.17 3.78 8.61
C THR A 387 -10.30 3.76 9.87
N VAL A 388 -9.60 4.86 10.13
CA VAL A 388 -8.93 5.12 11.41
C VAL A 388 -9.58 6.33 12.08
N ARG A 389 -9.74 6.27 13.39
CA ARG A 389 -10.33 7.35 14.22
C ARG A 389 -9.27 7.87 15.18
N PRO A 390 -8.40 8.78 14.74
CA PRO A 390 -7.33 9.32 15.58
C PRO A 390 -7.90 10.23 16.69
N PRO A 391 -7.12 10.52 17.74
CA PRO A 391 -7.55 11.42 18.84
C PRO A 391 -7.74 12.86 18.37
N TYR A 392 -7.04 13.28 17.32
CA TYR A 392 -7.13 14.60 16.70
C TYR A 392 -6.67 14.54 15.23
N VAL A 393 -6.98 15.59 14.47
CA VAL A 393 -6.47 15.81 13.10
C VAL A 393 -6.10 17.29 12.97
N ILE A 394 -4.93 17.57 12.42
CA ILE A 394 -4.52 18.91 12.03
C ILE A 394 -4.94 19.14 10.58
N THR A 395 -5.97 19.98 10.36
CA THR A 395 -6.41 20.38 9.02
C THR A 395 -5.37 21.25 8.32
N PRO A 396 -5.41 21.39 6.98
CA PRO A 396 -4.55 22.31 6.26
C PRO A 396 -4.59 23.74 6.84
N LEU A 397 -5.78 24.26 7.13
CA LEU A 397 -5.95 25.59 7.71
C LEU A 397 -5.27 25.73 9.07
N LEU A 398 -5.50 24.77 9.98
CA LEU A 398 -4.88 24.76 11.31
C LEU A 398 -3.35 24.71 11.22
N GLY A 399 -2.80 23.88 10.35
CA GLY A 399 -1.36 23.79 10.13
C GLY A 399 -0.77 25.09 9.58
N ILE A 400 -1.41 25.68 8.57
CA ILE A 400 -0.99 26.94 7.96
C ILE A 400 -1.05 28.09 8.98
N GLN A 401 -2.13 28.21 9.76
CA GLN A 401 -2.27 29.22 10.80
C GLN A 401 -1.17 29.10 11.85
N ALA A 402 -0.92 27.89 12.34
CA ALA A 402 0.13 27.65 13.34
C ALA A 402 1.53 28.01 12.81
N LYS A 403 1.81 27.72 11.55
CA LYS A 403 3.12 27.95 10.93
C LYS A 403 3.33 29.40 10.48
N ALA A 404 2.30 30.06 9.98
CA ALA A 404 2.34 31.47 9.56
C ALA A 404 2.63 32.39 10.74
N GLY A 405 2.15 32.08 11.94
CA GLY A 405 2.32 32.83 13.16
C GLY A 405 1.56 34.17 13.16
N ASN A 406 1.72 34.96 14.22
CA ASN A 406 0.93 36.18 14.44
C ASN A 406 1.25 37.32 13.46
N GLY A 407 2.34 37.23 12.70
CA GLY A 407 2.77 38.25 11.72
C GLY A 407 2.03 38.23 10.39
N VAL A 408 1.30 37.11 10.08
CA VAL A 408 0.60 36.93 8.83
C VAL A 408 -0.90 36.84 9.08
N LYS A 409 -1.67 37.71 8.43
CA LYS A 409 -3.14 37.65 8.46
C LYS A 409 -3.62 36.51 7.56
N ILE A 410 -4.27 35.51 8.13
CA ILE A 410 -4.92 34.45 7.37
C ILE A 410 -6.36 34.86 7.08
N VAL A 411 -6.75 34.82 5.80
CA VAL A 411 -8.12 35.00 5.33
C VAL A 411 -8.62 33.67 4.79
N TYR A 412 -9.53 33.04 5.53
CA TYR A 412 -10.17 31.80 5.12
C TYR A 412 -11.48 32.07 4.40
N ASP A 413 -11.73 31.37 3.29
CA ASP A 413 -13.03 31.29 2.61
C ASP A 413 -13.25 29.85 2.10
N SER A 414 -14.41 29.28 2.38
CA SER A 414 -14.72 27.90 1.97
C SER A 414 -14.76 27.68 0.46
N GLY A 415 -14.79 28.78 -0.32
CA GLY A 415 -14.88 28.71 -1.78
C GLY A 415 -16.28 28.40 -2.31
N GLN A 416 -17.30 28.27 -1.44
CA GLN A 416 -18.67 28.02 -1.88
C GLN A 416 -19.22 29.20 -2.73
N ASN A 417 -18.80 30.43 -2.43
CA ASN A 417 -19.03 31.58 -3.27
C ASN A 417 -17.73 31.98 -4.01
N LEU A 418 -17.72 31.77 -5.32
CA LEU A 418 -16.54 32.07 -6.15
C LEU A 418 -16.14 33.55 -6.10
N GLY A 419 -17.10 34.46 -5.97
CA GLY A 419 -16.85 35.91 -5.91
C GLY A 419 -16.14 36.31 -4.63
N SER A 420 -16.55 35.79 -3.47
CA SER A 420 -15.87 36.06 -2.19
C SER A 420 -14.47 35.47 -2.14
N ALA A 421 -14.29 34.24 -2.62
CA ALA A 421 -12.99 33.58 -2.70
C ALA A 421 -12.03 34.35 -3.65
N GLN A 422 -12.54 34.82 -4.81
CA GLN A 422 -11.78 35.66 -5.73
C GLN A 422 -11.37 36.99 -5.11
N ALA A 423 -12.27 37.62 -4.36
CA ALA A 423 -11.98 38.88 -3.67
C ALA A 423 -10.94 38.68 -2.57
N ALA A 424 -11.02 37.59 -1.80
CA ALA A 424 -10.03 37.24 -0.78
C ALA A 424 -8.66 36.98 -1.42
N ALA A 425 -8.59 36.21 -2.51
CA ALA A 425 -7.36 35.98 -3.26
C ALA A 425 -6.72 37.26 -3.80
N LYS A 426 -7.54 38.18 -4.34
CA LYS A 426 -7.06 39.46 -4.89
C LYS A 426 -6.41 40.38 -3.84
N GLN A 427 -6.87 40.30 -2.60
CA GLN A 427 -6.37 41.16 -1.50
C GLN A 427 -5.18 40.52 -0.77
N ALA A 428 -4.81 39.29 -1.06
CA ALA A 428 -3.74 38.57 -0.40
C ALA A 428 -2.43 38.64 -1.19
N ASP A 429 -1.30 38.56 -0.48
CA ASP A 429 0.03 38.47 -1.08
C ASP A 429 0.26 37.11 -1.78
N ALA A 430 -0.41 36.06 -1.32
CA ALA A 430 -0.48 34.75 -1.96
C ALA A 430 -1.82 34.06 -1.61
N ALA A 431 -2.22 33.09 -2.42
CA ALA A 431 -3.45 32.34 -2.21
C ALA A 431 -3.20 30.83 -2.29
N ILE A 432 -3.68 30.09 -1.32
CA ILE A 432 -3.64 28.61 -1.29
C ILE A 432 -5.06 28.11 -1.49
N VAL A 433 -5.27 27.23 -2.48
CA VAL A 433 -6.56 26.60 -2.76
C VAL A 433 -6.44 25.12 -2.42
N VAL A 434 -7.21 24.64 -1.45
CA VAL A 434 -7.22 23.23 -1.06
C VAL A 434 -8.46 22.56 -1.64
N VAL A 435 -8.25 21.61 -2.54
CA VAL A 435 -9.28 20.90 -3.30
C VAL A 435 -8.98 19.41 -3.36
N GLY A 436 -9.91 18.59 -3.84
CA GLY A 436 -9.63 17.16 -3.99
C GLY A 436 -10.86 16.29 -3.88
N CYS A 437 -10.58 14.99 -3.72
CA CYS A 437 -11.58 13.97 -3.46
C CYS A 437 -11.81 13.78 -1.96
N THR A 438 -12.94 13.17 -1.62
CA THR A 438 -13.32 12.78 -0.27
C THR A 438 -13.79 11.33 -0.23
N TYR A 439 -14.15 10.83 0.96
CA TYR A 439 -14.80 9.52 1.08
C TYR A 439 -16.11 9.39 0.29
N GLN A 440 -16.69 10.47 -0.20
CA GLN A 440 -17.91 10.44 -1.04
C GLN A 440 -17.59 10.14 -2.51
N ASP A 441 -16.38 10.43 -2.93
CA ASP A 441 -15.92 10.24 -4.31
C ASP A 441 -15.30 8.85 -4.52
N GLU A 442 -14.60 8.32 -3.52
CA GLU A 442 -13.87 7.06 -3.61
C GLU A 442 -13.79 6.33 -2.27
N GLY A 443 -13.88 5.02 -2.28
CA GLY A 443 -13.82 4.20 -1.07
C GLY A 443 -14.19 2.74 -1.28
N GLU A 444 -14.18 1.98 -0.20
CA GLU A 444 -14.59 0.59 -0.22
C GLU A 444 -16.08 0.46 -0.53
N GLY A 445 -16.41 -0.35 -1.55
CA GLY A 445 -17.77 -0.62 -2.02
C GLY A 445 -18.20 0.21 -3.22
N TYR A 446 -17.43 1.21 -3.64
CA TYR A 446 -17.74 2.04 -4.79
C TYR A 446 -16.47 2.61 -5.44
N ASP A 447 -16.57 2.93 -6.72
CA ASP A 447 -15.48 3.43 -7.55
C ASP A 447 -15.74 4.88 -7.97
N ARG A 448 -14.67 5.62 -8.26
CA ARG A 448 -14.77 6.99 -8.77
C ARG A 448 -15.46 7.02 -10.12
N LEU A 449 -16.46 7.88 -10.23
CA LEU A 449 -17.19 8.12 -11.49
C LEU A 449 -16.53 9.20 -12.35
N ARG A 450 -15.73 10.08 -11.74
CA ARG A 450 -15.04 11.20 -12.38
C ARG A 450 -13.55 11.13 -12.01
N LEU A 451 -12.69 11.34 -13.01
CA LEU A 451 -11.24 11.40 -12.80
C LEU A 451 -10.71 12.82 -12.63
N SER A 452 -11.48 13.85 -12.99
CA SER A 452 -11.19 15.26 -12.69
C SER A 452 -11.79 15.68 -11.34
N LEU A 453 -11.45 16.85 -10.87
CA LEU A 453 -12.14 17.51 -9.76
C LEU A 453 -13.60 17.84 -10.12
N SER A 454 -14.42 18.22 -9.14
CA SER A 454 -15.75 18.73 -9.44
C SER A 454 -15.65 20.04 -10.21
N ASP A 455 -16.68 20.34 -11.02
CA ASP A 455 -16.71 21.57 -11.83
C ASP A 455 -16.57 22.83 -10.96
N HIS A 456 -17.16 22.81 -9.76
CA HIS A 456 -17.04 23.90 -8.80
C HIS A 456 -15.61 24.08 -8.28
N GLN A 457 -14.90 22.99 -7.95
CA GLN A 457 -13.51 23.07 -7.52
C GLN A 457 -12.58 23.58 -8.64
N GLU A 458 -12.80 23.14 -9.88
CA GLU A 458 -12.03 23.64 -11.03
C GLU A 458 -12.30 25.14 -11.27
N GLN A 459 -13.57 25.57 -11.17
CA GLN A 459 -13.94 26.99 -11.27
C GLN A 459 -13.32 27.82 -10.14
N LEU A 460 -13.25 27.29 -8.92
CA LEU A 460 -12.59 27.95 -7.80
C LEU A 460 -11.09 28.16 -8.08
N ILE A 461 -10.39 27.12 -8.56
CA ILE A 461 -8.98 27.22 -8.95
C ILE A 461 -8.79 28.33 -10.00
N LEU A 462 -9.61 28.33 -11.06
CA LEU A 462 -9.51 29.31 -12.15
C LEU A 462 -9.83 30.73 -11.70
N ALA A 463 -10.83 30.91 -10.83
CA ALA A 463 -11.17 32.22 -10.25
C ALA A 463 -10.03 32.78 -9.42
N VAL A 464 -9.38 31.93 -8.61
CA VAL A 464 -8.24 32.32 -7.79
C VAL A 464 -6.99 32.60 -8.64
N ALA A 465 -6.69 31.76 -9.63
CA ALA A 465 -5.56 31.94 -10.54
C ALA A 465 -5.66 33.30 -11.30
N LYS A 466 -6.86 33.67 -11.73
CA LYS A 466 -7.13 34.97 -12.37
C LYS A 466 -6.92 36.16 -11.42
N ALA A 467 -7.16 35.96 -10.13
CA ALA A 467 -7.12 37.04 -9.13
C ALA A 467 -5.75 37.23 -8.50
N ASN A 468 -4.95 36.16 -8.38
CA ASN A 468 -3.66 36.18 -7.70
C ASN A 468 -2.62 35.35 -8.48
N PRO A 469 -1.54 35.97 -8.99
CA PRO A 469 -0.48 35.28 -9.73
C PRO A 469 0.39 34.35 -8.85
N ARG A 470 0.25 34.42 -7.53
CA ARG A 470 0.89 33.50 -6.57
C ARG A 470 -0.13 32.52 -6.01
N GLY A 471 -0.99 31.98 -6.88
CA GLY A 471 -1.96 30.94 -6.56
C GLY A 471 -1.29 29.56 -6.43
N ILE A 472 -1.49 28.89 -5.31
CA ILE A 472 -0.94 27.56 -5.01
C ILE A 472 -2.13 26.60 -4.88
N VAL A 473 -2.13 25.51 -5.63
CA VAL A 473 -3.17 24.47 -5.52
C VAL A 473 -2.62 23.29 -4.74
N VAL A 474 -3.28 22.96 -3.65
CA VAL A 474 -3.04 21.75 -2.85
C VAL A 474 -4.16 20.76 -3.18
N VAL A 475 -3.79 19.56 -3.61
CA VAL A 475 -4.74 18.54 -4.04
C VAL A 475 -4.73 17.38 -3.07
N GLU A 476 -5.90 17.03 -2.52
CA GLU A 476 -6.10 15.84 -1.70
C GLU A 476 -6.83 14.76 -2.49
N GLY A 477 -6.45 13.49 -2.30
CA GLY A 477 -7.09 12.34 -2.97
C GLY A 477 -6.28 11.06 -2.88
N GLY A 478 -6.90 9.94 -3.20
CA GLY A 478 -6.28 8.61 -3.09
C GLY A 478 -5.66 8.05 -4.37
N GLY A 479 -5.72 8.81 -5.48
CA GLY A 479 -5.21 8.37 -6.78
C GLY A 479 -4.99 9.52 -7.74
N ALA A 480 -4.67 9.21 -9.00
CA ALA A 480 -4.46 10.23 -10.01
C ALA A 480 -5.74 11.04 -10.31
N ILE A 481 -5.56 12.33 -10.55
CA ILE A 481 -6.60 13.28 -10.91
C ILE A 481 -6.23 13.94 -12.23
N ILE A 482 -7.16 14.02 -13.19
CA ILE A 482 -6.97 14.74 -14.43
C ILE A 482 -7.05 16.24 -14.14
N MET A 483 -6.02 17.00 -14.55
CA MET A 483 -5.82 18.40 -14.20
C MET A 483 -5.73 19.33 -15.44
N GLU A 484 -5.98 18.80 -16.63
CA GLU A 484 -5.73 19.51 -17.91
C GLU A 484 -6.49 20.82 -18.03
N ASN A 485 -7.67 20.94 -17.42
CA ASN A 485 -8.48 22.15 -17.51
C ASN A 485 -7.89 23.38 -16.78
N TRP A 486 -6.97 23.15 -15.84
CA TRP A 486 -6.52 24.22 -14.95
C TRP A 486 -5.00 24.22 -14.62
N LYS A 487 -4.28 23.07 -14.76
CA LYS A 487 -2.88 22.94 -14.33
C LYS A 487 -1.94 23.98 -14.94
N ASP A 488 -2.20 24.40 -16.17
CA ASP A 488 -1.35 25.35 -16.89
C ASP A 488 -1.60 26.81 -16.48
N GLN A 489 -2.70 27.07 -15.76
CA GLN A 489 -3.13 28.40 -15.33
C GLN A 489 -2.68 28.74 -13.91
N VAL A 490 -2.08 27.80 -13.20
CA VAL A 490 -1.56 27.99 -11.83
C VAL A 490 -0.06 27.78 -11.77
N PRO A 491 0.69 28.61 -11.01
CA PRO A 491 2.15 28.48 -10.96
C PRO A 491 2.64 27.35 -10.07
N ALA A 492 1.86 26.90 -9.08
CA ALA A 492 2.29 25.84 -8.16
C ALA A 492 1.19 24.83 -7.87
N ILE A 493 1.54 23.53 -7.85
CA ILE A 493 0.65 22.41 -7.55
C ILE A 493 1.38 21.45 -6.62
N LEU A 494 0.76 21.13 -5.49
CA LEU A 494 1.23 20.17 -4.50
C LEU A 494 0.19 19.06 -4.32
N MET A 495 0.54 17.81 -4.60
CA MET A 495 -0.29 16.64 -4.29
C MET A 495 -0.04 16.20 -2.86
N ALA A 496 -1.03 16.37 -2.00
CA ALA A 496 -0.94 16.05 -0.57
C ALA A 496 -1.49 14.66 -0.24
N TRP A 497 -2.22 14.01 -1.15
CA TRP A 497 -2.93 12.75 -0.94
C TRP A 497 -4.00 12.89 0.17
N TYR A 498 -4.25 11.81 0.93
CA TYR A 498 -4.89 11.90 2.25
C TYR A 498 -3.77 11.80 3.30
N PRO A 499 -3.33 12.92 3.87
CA PRO A 499 -2.03 13.00 4.54
C PRO A 499 -2.04 12.57 6.02
N GLY A 500 -3.15 11.96 6.50
CA GLY A 500 -3.27 11.48 7.87
C GLY A 500 -3.46 12.56 8.93
N MET A 501 -3.35 12.16 10.21
CA MET A 501 -3.69 13.04 11.33
C MET A 501 -2.77 14.28 11.48
N GLU A 502 -1.53 14.20 11.02
CA GLU A 502 -0.53 15.28 11.08
C GLU A 502 -0.36 16.02 9.75
N GLY A 503 -1.25 15.73 8.78
CA GLY A 503 -1.14 16.21 7.41
C GLY A 503 -1.08 17.72 7.26
N GLY A 504 -1.90 18.46 7.99
CA GLY A 504 -1.88 19.94 7.93
C GLY A 504 -0.58 20.56 8.45
N ALA A 505 0.02 19.96 9.47
CA ALA A 505 1.33 20.40 9.98
C ALA A 505 2.43 20.16 8.94
N ALA A 506 2.49 18.93 8.37
CA ALA A 506 3.46 18.57 7.34
C ALA A 506 3.31 19.44 6.08
N LEU A 507 2.07 19.69 5.65
CA LEU A 507 1.76 20.59 4.54
C LEU A 507 2.31 22.00 4.77
N ALA A 508 2.04 22.55 5.94
CA ALA A 508 2.51 23.91 6.28
C ALA A 508 4.05 24.00 6.30
N GLU A 509 4.73 23.00 6.83
CA GLU A 509 6.20 22.94 6.85
C GLU A 509 6.80 22.89 5.42
N ILE A 510 6.14 22.20 4.50
CA ILE A 510 6.52 22.22 3.07
C ILE A 510 6.23 23.62 2.47
N LEU A 511 5.01 24.15 2.63
CA LEU A 511 4.61 25.43 2.05
C LEU A 511 5.55 26.59 2.47
N PHE A 512 6.01 26.60 3.72
CA PHE A 512 6.92 27.63 4.25
C PHE A 512 8.41 27.25 4.14
N GLY A 513 8.73 26.09 3.52
CA GLY A 513 10.11 25.71 3.18
C GLY A 513 10.97 25.21 4.33
N GLU A 514 10.38 24.85 5.46
CA GLU A 514 11.11 24.17 6.55
C GLU A 514 11.45 22.73 6.15
N VAL A 515 10.59 22.13 5.33
CA VAL A 515 10.79 20.84 4.70
C VAL A 515 10.87 21.00 3.18
N ASN A 516 11.90 20.44 2.59
CA ASN A 516 12.05 20.37 1.14
C ASN A 516 11.25 19.15 0.62
N PRO A 517 10.25 19.32 -0.29
CA PRO A 517 9.51 18.21 -0.82
C PRO A 517 10.41 17.22 -1.55
N SER A 518 10.18 15.93 -1.32
CA SER A 518 10.99 14.84 -1.88
C SER A 518 10.15 13.65 -2.35
N GLY A 519 8.83 13.75 -2.26
CA GLY A 519 7.91 12.73 -2.73
C GLY A 519 7.96 12.57 -4.25
N LYS A 520 7.77 11.35 -4.73
CA LYS A 520 7.69 11.00 -6.16
C LYS A 520 6.38 10.25 -6.44
N LEU A 521 5.73 10.53 -7.56
CA LEU A 521 4.47 9.90 -7.91
C LEU A 521 4.61 8.36 -8.01
N PRO A 522 3.81 7.59 -7.25
CA PRO A 522 3.80 6.14 -7.34
C PRO A 522 2.88 5.62 -8.47
N LEU A 523 2.29 6.52 -9.23
CA LEU A 523 1.45 6.23 -10.39
C LEU A 523 1.49 7.38 -11.39
N THR A 524 1.19 7.06 -12.65
CA THR A 524 1.09 8.01 -13.76
C THR A 524 -0.19 8.85 -13.65
N PHE A 525 -0.08 10.15 -13.83
CA PHE A 525 -1.23 11.06 -13.94
C PHE A 525 -1.56 11.28 -15.42
N PRO A 526 -2.69 10.77 -15.91
CA PRO A 526 -3.06 10.89 -17.33
C PRO A 526 -3.55 12.31 -17.66
N ARG A 527 -3.48 12.68 -18.95
CA ARG A 527 -4.11 13.90 -19.47
C ARG A 527 -5.59 13.71 -19.75
N SER A 528 -5.98 12.49 -20.14
CA SER A 528 -7.37 12.16 -20.47
C SER A 528 -7.68 10.71 -20.13
N PRO A 529 -8.96 10.31 -20.02
CA PRO A 529 -9.36 8.93 -19.82
C PRO A 529 -8.88 7.99 -20.94
N ASP A 530 -8.65 8.49 -22.17
CA ASP A 530 -8.19 7.70 -23.32
C ASP A 530 -6.77 7.16 -23.16
N GLN A 531 -6.00 7.72 -22.22
CA GLN A 531 -4.66 7.22 -21.86
C GLN A 531 -4.70 6.04 -20.87
N LEU A 532 -5.88 5.61 -20.47
CA LEU A 532 -6.08 4.57 -19.45
C LEU A 532 -6.61 3.27 -20.09
N PRO A 533 -6.39 2.10 -19.46
CA PRO A 533 -7.04 0.87 -19.89
C PRO A 533 -8.55 0.94 -19.63
N PHE A 534 -9.31 0.10 -20.33
CA PHE A 534 -10.75 -0.01 -20.11
C PHE A 534 -11.10 -0.30 -18.63
N PHE A 535 -12.11 0.40 -18.11
CA PHE A 535 -12.64 0.24 -16.76
C PHE A 535 -14.18 0.31 -16.77
N SER A 536 -14.83 -0.58 -16.06
CA SER A 536 -16.27 -0.54 -15.80
C SER A 536 -16.56 -1.06 -14.41
N ASN A 537 -17.10 -0.20 -13.55
CA ASN A 537 -17.43 -0.56 -12.16
C ASN A 537 -18.69 -1.42 -12.02
N THR A 538 -19.39 -1.70 -13.12
CA THR A 538 -20.56 -2.58 -13.17
C THR A 538 -20.34 -3.84 -14.00
N ALA A 539 -19.11 -4.05 -14.48
CA ALA A 539 -18.80 -5.20 -15.31
C ALA A 539 -19.08 -6.52 -14.58
N LYS A 540 -19.68 -7.48 -15.29
CA LYS A 540 -19.79 -8.87 -14.86
C LYS A 540 -18.55 -9.68 -15.25
N GLU A 541 -17.90 -9.27 -16.34
CA GLU A 541 -16.61 -9.80 -16.80
C GLU A 541 -15.77 -8.64 -17.33
N ILE A 542 -14.47 -8.65 -17.05
CA ILE A 542 -13.50 -7.67 -17.52
C ILE A 542 -12.14 -8.33 -17.71
N GLU A 543 -11.45 -7.94 -18.79
CA GLU A 543 -10.08 -8.38 -19.02
C GLU A 543 -9.09 -7.40 -18.40
N TYR A 544 -8.12 -7.93 -17.65
CA TYR A 544 -6.96 -7.17 -17.17
C TYR A 544 -5.77 -7.51 -18.06
N GLY A 545 -5.45 -6.58 -18.94
CA GLY A 545 -4.30 -6.70 -19.84
C GLY A 545 -2.96 -6.47 -19.15
N TYR A 546 -1.90 -6.68 -19.92
CA TYR A 546 -0.52 -6.56 -19.48
C TYR A 546 -0.12 -5.10 -19.21
N TYR A 547 -0.69 -4.15 -19.96
CA TYR A 547 -0.28 -2.75 -19.96
C TYR A 547 -1.23 -1.86 -19.18
N HIS A 548 -0.67 -1.07 -18.25
CA HIS A 548 -1.33 0.01 -17.51
C HIS A 548 -0.26 0.99 -17.03
N GLY A 549 -0.68 2.16 -16.52
CA GLY A 549 0.23 3.17 -15.98
C GLY A 549 1.32 3.58 -16.96
N TYR A 550 2.56 3.79 -16.47
CA TYR A 550 3.68 4.21 -17.31
C TYR A 550 4.03 3.18 -18.40
N ARG A 551 3.80 1.87 -18.17
CA ARG A 551 4.03 0.84 -19.20
C ARG A 551 3.10 1.02 -20.40
N LEU A 552 1.84 1.39 -20.15
CA LEU A 552 0.88 1.70 -21.22
C LEU A 552 1.23 3.02 -21.91
N ALA A 553 1.60 4.05 -21.15
CA ALA A 553 2.01 5.33 -21.70
C ALA A 553 3.21 5.17 -22.66
N ASP A 554 4.27 4.48 -22.23
CA ASP A 554 5.43 4.18 -23.05
C ASP A 554 5.06 3.36 -24.31
N LYS A 555 4.26 2.29 -24.15
CA LYS A 555 3.86 1.41 -25.26
C LYS A 555 3.07 2.14 -26.34
N LYS A 556 2.23 3.10 -25.93
CA LYS A 556 1.35 3.88 -26.82
C LYS A 556 1.98 5.20 -27.27
N GLY A 557 3.12 5.59 -26.71
CA GLY A 557 3.73 6.91 -26.95
C GLY A 557 2.88 8.05 -26.36
N PHE A 558 2.12 7.80 -25.30
CA PHE A 558 1.35 8.83 -24.61
C PHE A 558 2.27 9.68 -23.74
N GLU A 559 2.11 11.00 -23.81
CA GLU A 559 2.73 11.91 -22.84
C GLU A 559 1.72 12.18 -21.71
N PRO A 560 1.96 11.68 -20.48
CA PRO A 560 1.07 11.94 -19.34
C PRO A 560 1.18 13.39 -18.88
N ALA A 561 0.22 13.84 -18.07
CA ALA A 561 0.31 15.13 -17.38
C ALA A 561 1.52 15.16 -16.43
N PHE A 562 1.67 14.08 -15.64
CA PHE A 562 2.86 13.85 -14.81
C PHE A 562 3.22 12.35 -14.86
N PRO A 563 4.48 12.02 -15.21
CA PRO A 563 4.89 10.61 -15.35
C PRO A 563 5.08 9.92 -14.00
N PHE A 564 5.06 8.60 -14.01
CA PHE A 564 5.46 7.76 -12.88
C PHE A 564 6.86 8.16 -12.38
N GLY A 565 7.03 8.22 -11.07
CA GLY A 565 8.27 8.60 -10.43
C GLY A 565 8.57 10.11 -10.41
N PHE A 566 7.71 10.96 -11.01
CA PHE A 566 7.91 12.40 -11.06
C PHE A 566 7.63 13.07 -9.72
N GLY A 567 8.42 14.09 -9.40
CA GLY A 567 8.24 14.99 -8.27
C GLY A 567 9.38 16.00 -8.24
N LEU A 568 9.04 17.27 -8.00
CA LEU A 568 9.98 18.38 -7.90
C LEU A 568 10.49 18.56 -6.46
N SER A 569 11.56 19.32 -6.32
CA SER A 569 12.16 19.72 -5.06
C SER A 569 12.42 21.24 -5.07
N TYR A 570 12.65 21.83 -3.92
CA TYR A 570 13.12 23.23 -3.81
C TYR A 570 14.62 23.36 -4.11
N THR A 571 15.28 22.25 -4.41
CA THR A 571 16.66 22.19 -4.92
C THR A 571 16.71 21.46 -6.25
N GLN A 572 17.88 21.36 -6.87
CA GLN A 572 18.08 20.69 -8.14
C GLN A 572 19.16 19.62 -8.01
N TYR A 573 18.94 18.49 -8.68
CA TYR A 573 19.87 17.36 -8.69
C TYR A 573 20.39 17.12 -10.09
N GLN A 574 21.69 16.87 -10.20
CA GLN A 574 22.36 16.48 -11.42
C GLN A 574 22.83 15.02 -11.32
N TYR A 575 22.45 14.22 -12.30
CA TYR A 575 22.89 12.84 -12.43
C TYR A 575 24.08 12.75 -13.37
N SER A 576 25.11 11.95 -13.00
CA SER A 576 26.33 11.78 -13.79
C SER A 576 26.96 10.42 -13.52
N ASN A 577 27.99 10.09 -14.30
CA ASN A 577 28.85 8.92 -14.10
C ASN A 577 28.09 7.61 -13.91
N LEU A 578 27.05 7.37 -14.72
CA LEU A 578 26.39 6.07 -14.74
C LEU A 578 27.38 5.01 -15.20
N ARG A 579 27.62 3.99 -14.39
CA ARG A 579 28.58 2.94 -14.64
C ARG A 579 28.13 1.59 -14.14
N LEU A 580 28.47 0.56 -14.87
CA LEU A 580 28.20 -0.83 -14.56
C LEU A 580 29.48 -1.52 -14.14
N ASN A 581 29.41 -2.42 -13.17
CA ASN A 581 30.58 -3.22 -12.77
C ASN A 581 31.04 -4.19 -13.88
N GLN A 582 30.13 -4.54 -14.80
CA GLN A 582 30.40 -5.40 -15.97
C GLN A 582 29.41 -5.10 -17.10
N LYS A 583 29.81 -5.37 -18.35
CA LYS A 583 28.94 -5.22 -19.53
C LYS A 583 28.24 -6.52 -19.95
N GLU A 584 28.66 -7.64 -19.41
CA GLU A 584 28.08 -8.96 -19.62
C GLU A 584 27.75 -9.59 -18.27
N MET A 585 26.56 -10.15 -18.13
CA MET A 585 26.06 -10.79 -16.93
C MET A 585 25.56 -12.20 -17.25
N ARG A 586 25.91 -13.18 -16.46
CA ARG A 586 25.36 -14.54 -16.57
C ARG A 586 23.90 -14.58 -16.10
N LYS A 587 23.14 -15.60 -16.55
CA LYS A 587 21.74 -15.82 -16.12
C LYS A 587 21.57 -16.02 -14.61
N SER A 588 22.61 -16.40 -13.87
CA SER A 588 22.62 -16.49 -12.42
C SER A 588 23.26 -15.27 -11.73
N GLY A 589 23.66 -14.26 -12.49
CA GLY A 589 24.46 -13.13 -12.03
C GLY A 589 23.63 -11.99 -11.43
N THR A 590 24.37 -11.05 -10.85
CA THR A 590 23.90 -9.76 -10.38
C THR A 590 24.76 -8.66 -11.00
N LEU A 591 24.12 -7.62 -11.51
CA LEU A 591 24.74 -6.42 -12.04
C LEU A 591 24.71 -5.33 -10.97
N GLU A 592 25.87 -4.80 -10.62
CA GLU A 592 25.98 -3.60 -9.78
C GLU A 592 25.98 -2.36 -10.69
N VAL A 593 25.12 -1.41 -10.38
CA VAL A 593 24.93 -0.16 -11.12
C VAL A 593 25.21 1.01 -10.20
N LYS A 594 26.15 1.87 -10.58
CA LYS A 594 26.49 3.08 -9.79
C LYS A 594 26.17 4.33 -10.57
N VAL A 595 25.60 5.30 -9.89
CA VAL A 595 25.34 6.64 -10.43
C VAL A 595 25.71 7.68 -9.39
N ASP A 596 26.30 8.78 -9.83
CA ASP A 596 26.60 9.91 -8.97
C ASP A 596 25.46 10.95 -9.07
N VAL A 597 25.00 11.43 -7.93
CA VAL A 597 23.96 12.45 -7.81
C VAL A 597 24.53 13.63 -7.03
N THR A 598 24.48 14.82 -7.64
CA THR A 598 24.95 16.07 -7.05
C THR A 598 23.77 16.98 -6.77
N ASN A 599 23.68 17.53 -5.59
CA ASN A 599 22.78 18.63 -5.28
C ASN A 599 23.41 19.94 -5.80
N VAL A 600 22.94 20.44 -6.93
CA VAL A 600 23.46 21.67 -7.56
C VAL A 600 22.71 22.94 -7.13
N GLY A 601 21.72 22.80 -6.26
CA GLY A 601 20.95 23.92 -5.72
C GLY A 601 21.49 24.44 -4.38
N GLN A 602 20.67 25.26 -3.70
CA GLN A 602 21.06 25.99 -2.50
C GLN A 602 20.43 25.46 -1.21
N ARG A 603 19.67 24.36 -1.27
CA ARG A 603 18.97 23.75 -0.13
C ARG A 603 19.32 22.29 0.01
N ALA A 604 19.48 21.81 1.22
CA ALA A 604 19.52 20.39 1.50
C ALA A 604 18.23 19.72 1.05
N GLY A 605 18.31 18.48 0.60
CA GLY A 605 17.14 17.73 0.16
C GLY A 605 17.39 16.25 -0.04
N GLU A 606 16.33 15.51 -0.29
CA GLU A 606 16.39 14.07 -0.58
C GLU A 606 15.93 13.82 -2.01
N GLU A 607 16.66 12.97 -2.73
CA GLU A 607 16.33 12.55 -4.09
C GLU A 607 16.08 11.06 -4.15
N VAL A 608 15.13 10.65 -5.01
CA VAL A 608 14.81 9.24 -5.29
C VAL A 608 15.35 8.87 -6.67
N VAL A 609 16.38 8.06 -6.68
CA VAL A 609 17.00 7.51 -7.89
C VAL A 609 16.24 6.26 -8.31
N GLN A 610 15.82 6.19 -9.57
CA GLN A 610 15.04 5.12 -10.14
C GLN A 610 15.82 4.45 -11.25
N LEU A 611 15.83 3.10 -11.26
CA LEU A 611 16.52 2.29 -12.26
C LEU A 611 15.48 1.48 -13.04
N TYR A 612 15.50 1.63 -14.35
CA TYR A 612 14.64 0.92 -15.30
C TYR A 612 15.47 0.07 -16.25
N VAL A 613 14.89 -1.05 -16.70
CA VAL A 613 15.50 -1.91 -17.73
C VAL A 613 14.51 -2.10 -18.87
N GLY A 614 14.98 -1.97 -20.10
CA GLY A 614 14.22 -2.21 -21.33
C GLY A 614 14.59 -3.53 -21.99
N TYR A 615 13.80 -3.93 -23.00
CA TYR A 615 13.87 -5.25 -23.61
C TYR A 615 13.79 -5.20 -25.16
N PRO A 616 14.59 -4.37 -25.85
CA PRO A 616 14.57 -4.35 -27.29
C PRO A 616 15.07 -5.68 -27.84
N GLY A 617 14.37 -6.22 -28.84
CA GLY A 617 14.72 -7.52 -29.43
C GLY A 617 14.21 -8.75 -28.65
N SER A 618 13.40 -8.56 -27.62
CA SER A 618 12.70 -9.67 -26.96
C SER A 618 11.80 -10.42 -27.95
N GLN A 619 11.74 -11.75 -27.82
CA GLN A 619 10.90 -12.63 -28.65
C GLN A 619 9.41 -12.53 -28.26
N VAL A 620 9.11 -11.96 -27.09
CA VAL A 620 7.75 -11.75 -26.60
C VAL A 620 7.47 -10.26 -26.42
N ASP A 621 6.18 -9.88 -26.45
CA ASP A 621 5.79 -8.49 -26.21
C ASP A 621 6.14 -8.07 -24.76
N ARG A 622 7.06 -7.12 -24.61
CA ARG A 622 7.55 -6.61 -23.32
C ARG A 622 7.38 -5.09 -23.25
N PRO A 623 7.30 -4.52 -22.04
CA PRO A 623 7.30 -3.07 -21.86
C PRO A 623 8.56 -2.42 -22.44
N VAL A 624 8.44 -1.17 -22.85
CA VAL A 624 9.59 -0.37 -23.29
C VAL A 624 10.66 -0.33 -22.19
N LYS A 625 10.23 -0.22 -20.95
CA LYS A 625 11.05 -0.34 -19.74
C LYS A 625 10.22 -0.74 -18.53
N GLU A 626 10.88 -1.27 -17.51
CA GLU A 626 10.29 -1.61 -16.21
C GLU A 626 11.21 -1.17 -15.07
N LEU A 627 10.62 -0.68 -13.98
CA LEU A 627 11.34 -0.39 -12.74
C LEU A 627 11.92 -1.69 -12.17
N LYS A 628 13.24 -1.69 -11.87
CA LYS A 628 13.94 -2.85 -11.30
C LYS A 628 14.68 -2.53 -10.01
N ALA A 629 15.01 -1.27 -9.77
CA ALA A 629 15.59 -0.84 -8.50
C ALA A 629 15.29 0.64 -8.24
N PHE A 630 15.39 1.06 -6.98
CA PHE A 630 15.36 2.45 -6.58
C PHE A 630 16.06 2.64 -5.23
N GLY A 631 16.44 3.88 -4.93
CA GLY A 631 17.01 4.24 -3.64
C GLY A 631 16.92 5.74 -3.37
N ARG A 632 17.02 6.13 -2.10
CA ARG A 632 16.99 7.54 -1.65
C ARG A 632 18.37 7.99 -1.20
N LEU A 633 18.68 9.26 -1.49
CA LEU A 633 19.88 9.95 -1.06
C LEU A 633 19.50 11.29 -0.42
N ALA A 634 20.01 11.55 0.77
CA ALA A 634 20.01 12.91 1.36
C ALA A 634 21.30 13.61 0.94
N LEU A 635 21.19 14.85 0.45
CA LEU A 635 22.30 15.61 -0.14
C LEU A 635 22.26 17.06 0.35
N GLU A 636 23.38 17.52 0.91
CA GLU A 636 23.62 18.94 1.21
C GLU A 636 23.90 19.74 -0.07
N PRO A 637 23.74 21.07 -0.07
CA PRO A 637 24.12 21.92 -1.21
C PRO A 637 25.57 21.68 -1.63
N GLY A 638 25.79 21.40 -2.92
CA GLY A 638 27.09 21.09 -3.51
C GLY A 638 27.58 19.65 -3.24
N GLU A 639 26.89 18.86 -2.45
CA GLU A 639 27.30 17.49 -2.14
C GLU A 639 27.02 16.55 -3.32
N THR A 640 27.97 15.65 -3.59
CA THR A 640 27.82 14.53 -4.53
C THR A 640 27.90 13.22 -3.75
N LYS A 641 26.92 12.33 -3.98
CA LYS A 641 26.95 10.94 -3.47
C LYS A 641 26.78 9.95 -4.60
N THR A 642 27.51 8.83 -4.49
CA THR A 642 27.30 7.68 -5.34
C THR A 642 26.28 6.75 -4.75
N LEU A 643 25.22 6.42 -5.50
CA LEU A 643 24.29 5.35 -5.16
C LEU A 643 24.66 4.08 -5.92
N SER A 644 24.70 2.95 -5.19
CA SER A 644 24.81 1.62 -5.78
C SER A 644 23.46 0.93 -5.75
N LEU A 645 23.03 0.42 -6.90
CA LEU A 645 21.81 -0.36 -7.12
C LEU A 645 22.16 -1.71 -7.72
N GLU A 646 21.31 -2.71 -7.49
CA GLU A 646 21.52 -4.07 -8.02
C GLU A 646 20.37 -4.49 -8.93
N VAL A 647 20.70 -5.20 -10.01
CA VAL A 647 19.76 -5.88 -10.90
C VAL A 647 20.20 -7.35 -11.00
N LYS A 648 19.33 -8.25 -10.56
CA LYS A 648 19.56 -9.69 -10.73
C LYS A 648 19.07 -10.15 -12.09
N ALA A 649 19.76 -11.09 -12.70
CA ALA A 649 19.35 -11.64 -14.00
C ALA A 649 17.93 -12.22 -13.94
N GLN A 650 17.55 -12.85 -12.82
CA GLN A 650 16.20 -13.38 -12.60
C GLN A 650 15.10 -12.31 -12.65
N ASP A 651 15.40 -11.06 -12.29
CA ASP A 651 14.43 -9.95 -12.35
C ASP A 651 14.11 -9.52 -13.79
N LEU A 652 14.88 -10.03 -14.78
CA LEU A 652 14.72 -9.78 -16.21
C LEU A 652 13.91 -10.88 -16.92
N ALA A 653 13.58 -11.97 -16.22
CA ALA A 653 12.84 -13.09 -16.79
C ALA A 653 11.43 -12.70 -17.20
N TYR A 654 10.92 -13.38 -18.23
CA TYR A 654 9.49 -13.44 -18.55
C TYR A 654 8.97 -14.86 -18.30
N TYR A 655 7.67 -14.99 -18.15
CA TYR A 655 7.05 -16.31 -17.96
C TYR A 655 6.64 -16.90 -19.32
N ASN A 656 7.32 -17.97 -19.69
CA ASN A 656 6.97 -18.76 -20.90
C ASN A 656 5.82 -19.70 -20.57
N VAL A 657 4.63 -19.41 -21.09
CA VAL A 657 3.40 -20.17 -20.81
C VAL A 657 3.44 -21.59 -21.38
N GLU A 658 4.06 -21.77 -22.57
CA GLU A 658 4.16 -23.09 -23.20
C GLU A 658 5.06 -24.04 -22.42
N LYS A 659 6.14 -23.52 -21.84
CA LYS A 659 7.09 -24.28 -21.01
C LYS A 659 6.72 -24.33 -19.54
N GLY A 660 5.78 -23.49 -19.09
CA GLY A 660 5.43 -23.34 -17.68
C GLY A 660 6.60 -22.86 -16.82
N ALA A 661 7.51 -22.03 -17.36
CA ALA A 661 8.77 -21.69 -16.72
C ALA A 661 9.17 -20.22 -16.98
N TRP A 662 9.99 -19.68 -16.06
CA TRP A 662 10.63 -18.38 -16.23
C TRP A 662 11.86 -18.48 -17.13
N GLU A 663 11.95 -17.61 -18.13
CA GLU A 663 13.06 -17.56 -19.08
C GLU A 663 13.73 -16.20 -19.13
N ILE A 664 15.07 -16.22 -19.18
CA ILE A 664 15.91 -15.03 -19.35
C ILE A 664 16.48 -15.04 -20.76
N GLU A 665 16.21 -14.00 -21.52
CA GLU A 665 16.69 -13.87 -22.89
C GLU A 665 18.14 -13.40 -22.95
N GLU A 666 18.90 -13.92 -23.91
CA GLU A 666 20.31 -13.52 -24.17
C GLU A 666 20.36 -12.37 -25.18
N ILE A 667 19.80 -11.22 -24.77
CA ILE A 667 19.73 -10.01 -25.57
C ILE A 667 20.53 -8.87 -24.94
N GLN A 668 20.58 -7.73 -25.60
CA GLN A 668 21.04 -6.47 -25.01
C GLN A 668 19.90 -5.81 -24.25
N TYR A 669 20.20 -5.33 -23.07
CA TYR A 669 19.28 -4.64 -22.18
C TYR A 669 19.72 -3.20 -21.98
N PRO A 670 19.00 -2.18 -22.49
CA PRO A 670 19.20 -0.81 -22.06
C PRO A 670 18.81 -0.67 -20.59
N LEU A 671 19.71 -0.09 -19.82
CA LEU A 671 19.53 0.23 -18.42
C LEU A 671 19.49 1.75 -18.29
N GLN A 672 18.46 2.26 -17.63
CA GLN A 672 18.16 3.67 -17.54
C GLN A 672 18.04 4.10 -16.08
N VAL A 673 18.73 5.18 -15.68
CA VAL A 673 18.75 5.66 -14.30
C VAL A 673 18.47 7.15 -14.26
N GLY A 674 17.54 7.57 -13.39
CA GLY A 674 17.22 8.99 -13.23
C GLY A 674 16.12 9.27 -12.22
N SER A 675 15.50 10.44 -12.33
CA SER A 675 14.56 11.00 -11.35
C SER A 675 13.09 10.68 -11.62
N SER A 676 12.75 10.14 -12.80
CA SER A 676 11.40 9.71 -13.17
C SER A 676 11.42 8.74 -14.35
N SER A 677 10.26 8.19 -14.73
CA SER A 677 10.14 7.32 -15.91
C SER A 677 10.25 8.07 -17.24
N ARG A 678 10.29 9.40 -17.24
CA ARG A 678 10.35 10.22 -18.46
C ARG A 678 11.73 10.13 -19.11
N ALA A 679 11.79 9.88 -20.43
CA ALA A 679 13.03 9.61 -21.15
C ALA A 679 14.12 10.69 -20.96
N ARG A 680 13.73 11.98 -20.95
CA ARG A 680 14.70 13.09 -20.76
C ARG A 680 15.31 13.17 -19.36
N ASP A 681 14.75 12.48 -18.39
CA ASP A 681 15.21 12.45 -16.99
C ASP A 681 16.16 11.27 -16.73
N LEU A 682 16.52 10.50 -17.76
CA LEU A 682 17.22 9.22 -17.64
C LEU A 682 18.59 9.23 -18.34
N LEU A 683 19.63 8.85 -17.62
CA LEU A 683 20.90 8.42 -18.21
C LEU A 683 20.76 6.97 -18.66
N THR A 684 21.44 6.59 -19.75
CA THR A 684 21.33 5.24 -20.35
C THR A 684 22.69 4.58 -20.50
N GLU A 685 22.76 3.32 -20.12
CA GLU A 685 23.84 2.38 -20.38
C GLU A 685 23.26 1.08 -20.95
N THR A 686 24.10 0.19 -21.44
CA THR A 686 23.66 -1.12 -21.93
C THR A 686 24.52 -2.24 -21.38
N PHE A 687 23.88 -3.39 -21.15
CA PHE A 687 24.56 -4.65 -20.82
C PHE A 687 23.91 -5.80 -21.58
N ARG A 688 24.57 -6.95 -21.58
CA ARG A 688 24.06 -8.18 -22.20
C ARG A 688 23.95 -9.29 -21.17
N VAL A 689 22.91 -10.10 -21.27
CA VAL A 689 22.87 -11.38 -20.55
C VAL A 689 23.41 -12.45 -21.48
N THR A 690 24.29 -13.27 -20.95
CA THR A 690 24.93 -14.39 -21.67
C THR A 690 24.60 -15.71 -20.96
N GLY A 691 24.83 -16.83 -21.62
CA GLY A 691 24.52 -18.19 -21.14
C GLY A 691 25.03 -18.53 -19.73
N ALA A 692 24.81 -19.75 -19.29
CA ALA A 692 24.95 -20.21 -17.90
C ALA A 692 26.33 -19.94 -17.25
#